data_55438769ba8e8b82b0c93a434bb73ad5
#
_entry.id   55438769ba8e8b82b0c93a434bb73ad5
#
_cell.length_a   1.000
_cell.length_b   1.000
_cell.length_c   1.000
_cell.angle_alpha   90.00
_cell.angle_beta   90.00
_cell.angle_gamma   90.00
#
_symmetry.space_group_name_H-M   'P 1'
#
loop_
_entity.id
_entity.type
_entity.pdbx_description
1 polymer ?
#
loop_
_entity_poly.entity_id
_entity_poly.type
_entity_poly.pdbx_seq_one_letter_code
_entity_poly.pdbx_strand_id
1 'polypeptide(L)'
;MRRMLDRSRLLAGKTDPENSNLWLPLWMHLRDTAEIMELLVRKWLPDSVKKASGLEEEELVQLARFLGWGHDLGKAILIFQSTIMQCLPEAKQRLERLTPLSCQKLNRCETPHARASEAILRKLGCPGGIASVAGAHHGKPQDGTEVDKQFTCWEVNYYPEEQKGIWEGFWNELLQEALQDSGYSGVDALPVLNQPEEILLTGLLIMADWIASNTDYFPLIPVEEPGSEEVYPERADRAWREWDKQETASPWASQTTIAEPEEFAKRFGFAPNAVQQAAMEAANTMDAPGILILEAQMGVGKTEAALAAAEILEARFGAGGIFFGLPTQATANGLFPRLLQWAENQPDDLPRSIRLAHGMAELNEEYIRLQHQVVPVEDDWDDPEAEEQRVQVHQWFRGSKQALLANFVIGTVDQLLMAALCQKHVMLRHLGLAGKVVIVDECHAYDAYMNRYLDRALEWLGWYRVPVILLSATLPARRRAELIEAYQQKRRPGPDAPWKTSCGYPLLTWTDGAQVQQKTIPLDTAARNVQTVRLTTEELPDFLSQKMQAGGCAGVIVNTVRKAQEVAQRLRQVLPEKEVQVFHAQFLMPDRAAREQELMRRIGKRSTAAERDGLIVVGTQVLEQSLDVDFDVMVTELCPMDLLLQRIGRLQRHPNRSRPQPLQTAVCAVLDTGTEEFDRGSEAVYGQWLLWRTRACLPESICLPEDISPLVQKVYGWEQADALPETERSEGMCKAYEFAQAQRKERAQAYLVLQPEVHKRFKQLNTLDGWMQNVGAHSDAAARAAVRDGDPSVEVLVMQRRADGSIHFLPWQENGRAVASDQPPQPEDALQIARQKLRLPAVFGKVWKVDEVIRKLEADNRSGLAAWQLSPLLHGELVLLLDENLTAYLAGMELCYDRENGLTYQKEETDEGDRI
;
A
#
# COMPACT_ATOMS: atom_id res chain seq x y z
N MET A 1 -30.14 38.17 2.10
CA MET A 1 -28.69 38.35 2.19
C MET A 1 -28.40 39.33 3.34
N ARG A 2 -28.02 38.81 4.54
CA ARG A 2 -27.54 39.66 5.63
C ARG A 2 -26.06 39.92 5.38
N ARG A 3 -25.62 41.17 5.44
CA ARG A 3 -24.22 41.57 5.34
C ARG A 3 -23.45 40.90 6.50
N MET A 4 -22.37 40.15 6.16
CA MET A 4 -21.32 39.79 7.08
C MET A 4 -20.87 41.04 7.83
N LEU A 5 -20.74 40.98 9.14
CA LEU A 5 -20.27 42.13 9.91
C LEU A 5 -18.85 42.47 9.47
N ASP A 6 -18.57 43.73 9.16
CA ASP A 6 -17.34 44.19 8.47
C ASP A 6 -16.03 43.86 9.19
N ARG A 7 -16.08 43.41 10.44
CA ARG A 7 -14.89 43.25 11.30
C ARG A 7 -14.07 41.99 10.99
N SER A 8 -14.72 40.83 10.89
CA SER A 8 -14.03 39.54 10.61
C SER A 8 -13.41 39.48 9.21
N ARG A 9 -13.87 40.35 8.27
CA ARG A 9 -13.30 40.51 6.92
C ARG A 9 -11.87 41.05 6.90
N LEU A 10 -11.41 41.66 8.01
CA LEU A 10 -10.06 42.19 8.13
C LEU A 10 -9.03 41.16 8.51
N LEU A 11 -9.44 39.93 8.87
CA LEU A 11 -8.54 38.86 9.27
C LEU A 11 -7.91 38.20 8.05
N ALA A 12 -6.60 37.97 8.09
CA ALA A 12 -5.85 37.29 7.04
C ALA A 12 -5.87 35.76 7.23
N GLY A 13 -6.16 35.02 6.16
CA GLY A 13 -6.04 33.56 6.10
C GLY A 13 -4.72 33.11 5.49
N LYS A 14 -4.29 33.79 4.39
CA LYS A 14 -3.05 33.51 3.65
C LYS A 14 -2.40 34.78 3.11
N THR A 15 -1.11 34.69 2.79
CA THR A 15 -0.31 35.73 2.15
C THR A 15 0.71 35.10 1.22
N ASP A 16 1.12 35.87 0.21
CA ASP A 16 2.28 35.54 -0.62
C ASP A 16 3.55 36.02 0.09
N PRO A 17 4.53 35.14 0.37
CA PRO A 17 5.79 35.56 0.99
C PRO A 17 6.61 36.54 0.14
N GLU A 18 6.44 36.51 -1.18
CA GLU A 18 7.21 37.31 -2.14
C GLU A 18 6.46 38.58 -2.57
N ASN A 19 5.14 38.66 -2.35
CA ASN A 19 4.30 39.75 -2.77
C ASN A 19 3.33 40.22 -1.67
N SER A 20 3.72 41.26 -0.94
CA SER A 20 2.90 41.85 0.14
C SER A 20 1.58 42.47 -0.30
N ASN A 21 1.34 42.59 -1.60
CA ASN A 21 0.10 43.12 -2.16
C ASN A 21 -0.96 42.06 -2.41
N LEU A 22 -0.62 40.77 -2.19
CA LEU A 22 -1.54 39.66 -2.39
C LEU A 22 -1.83 38.96 -1.05
N TRP A 23 -3.12 38.66 -0.85
CA TRP A 23 -3.59 37.94 0.33
C TRP A 23 -4.83 37.12 0.05
N LEU A 24 -5.22 36.28 1.01
CA LEU A 24 -6.55 35.68 1.06
C LEU A 24 -7.17 36.01 2.42
N PRO A 25 -8.29 36.75 2.48
CA PRO A 25 -9.01 36.97 3.73
C PRO A 25 -9.44 35.63 4.36
N LEU A 26 -9.40 35.54 5.68
CA LEU A 26 -9.73 34.30 6.39
C LEU A 26 -11.12 33.78 6.02
N TRP A 27 -12.12 34.64 6.04
CA TRP A 27 -13.49 34.25 5.72
C TRP A 27 -13.64 33.66 4.30
N MET A 28 -12.87 34.17 3.32
CA MET A 28 -12.88 33.60 1.97
C MET A 28 -12.28 32.19 1.95
N HIS A 29 -11.15 32.00 2.61
CA HIS A 29 -10.56 30.67 2.72
C HIS A 29 -11.49 29.65 3.39
N LEU A 30 -12.17 30.03 4.49
CA LEU A 30 -13.14 29.20 5.17
C LEU A 30 -14.32 28.83 4.26
N ARG A 31 -14.84 29.80 3.51
CA ARG A 31 -15.91 29.61 2.54
C ARG A 31 -15.46 28.77 1.35
N ASP A 32 -14.30 29.07 0.77
CA ASP A 32 -13.73 28.28 -0.34
C ASP A 32 -13.63 26.80 0.07
N THR A 33 -13.15 26.52 1.29
CA THR A 33 -13.08 25.15 1.84
C THR A 33 -14.48 24.54 2.04
N ALA A 34 -15.45 25.31 2.53
CA ALA A 34 -16.81 24.83 2.72
C ALA A 34 -17.50 24.47 1.39
N GLU A 35 -17.32 25.26 0.34
CA GLU A 35 -17.84 24.99 -0.99
C GLU A 35 -17.16 23.76 -1.63
N ILE A 36 -15.84 23.59 -1.47
CA ILE A 36 -15.14 22.37 -1.91
C ILE A 36 -15.63 21.15 -1.13
N MET A 37 -15.86 21.25 0.18
CA MET A 37 -16.44 20.17 0.96
C MET A 37 -17.78 19.71 0.39
N GLU A 38 -18.68 20.64 0.05
CA GLU A 38 -19.95 20.31 -0.63
C GLU A 38 -19.72 19.62 -1.97
N LEU A 39 -18.87 20.18 -2.84
CA LEU A 39 -18.57 19.61 -4.15
C LEU A 39 -17.99 18.19 -4.04
N LEU A 40 -17.13 17.94 -3.06
CA LEU A 40 -16.59 16.61 -2.77
C LEU A 40 -17.68 15.63 -2.35
N VAL A 41 -18.61 16.04 -1.48
CA VAL A 41 -19.73 15.18 -1.07
C VAL A 41 -20.64 14.85 -2.25
N ARG A 42 -20.98 15.85 -3.06
CA ARG A 42 -21.97 15.68 -4.15
C ARG A 42 -21.39 14.98 -5.37
N LYS A 43 -20.11 15.25 -5.74
CA LYS A 43 -19.55 14.82 -7.02
C LYS A 43 -18.48 13.74 -6.93
N TRP A 44 -17.75 13.65 -5.81
CA TRP A 44 -16.60 12.75 -5.67
C TRP A 44 -16.86 11.60 -4.69
N LEU A 45 -17.62 11.83 -3.62
CA LEU A 45 -17.78 10.86 -2.55
C LEU A 45 -18.72 9.70 -2.98
N PRO A 46 -18.29 8.44 -2.93
CA PRO A 46 -19.13 7.29 -3.26
C PRO A 46 -20.31 7.11 -2.29
N ASP A 47 -21.39 6.50 -2.77
CA ASP A 47 -22.59 6.23 -1.97
C ASP A 47 -22.32 5.36 -0.75
N SER A 48 -21.37 4.41 -0.85
CA SER A 48 -20.93 3.60 0.28
C SER A 48 -20.38 4.45 1.42
N VAL A 49 -19.60 5.49 1.13
CA VAL A 49 -19.03 6.39 2.14
C VAL A 49 -20.09 7.31 2.71
N LYS A 50 -21.01 7.83 1.88
CA LYS A 50 -22.17 8.61 2.34
C LYS A 50 -23.00 7.78 3.35
N LYS A 51 -23.30 6.53 3.04
CA LYS A 51 -23.98 5.58 3.95
C LYS A 51 -23.18 5.28 5.23
N ALA A 52 -21.83 5.16 5.10
CA ALA A 52 -20.96 4.90 6.26
C ALA A 52 -20.89 6.12 7.21
N SER A 53 -21.15 7.33 6.76
CA SER A 53 -21.26 8.52 7.60
C SER A 53 -22.48 8.50 8.54
N GLY A 54 -23.46 7.63 8.27
CA GLY A 54 -24.70 7.53 9.04
C GLY A 54 -25.65 8.73 8.92
N LEU A 55 -25.40 9.63 7.95
CA LEU A 55 -26.19 10.83 7.64
C LEU A 55 -26.83 10.70 6.26
N GLU A 56 -27.98 11.35 6.08
CA GLU A 56 -28.51 11.54 4.73
C GLU A 56 -27.64 12.54 3.95
N GLU A 57 -27.67 12.50 2.63
CA GLU A 57 -26.73 13.26 1.79
C GLU A 57 -26.80 14.77 2.09
N GLU A 58 -28.02 15.35 2.23
CA GLU A 58 -28.16 16.78 2.54
C GLU A 58 -27.67 17.11 3.96
N GLU A 59 -27.85 16.23 4.93
CA GLU A 59 -27.32 16.42 6.28
C GLU A 59 -25.78 16.35 6.24
N LEU A 60 -25.23 15.44 5.44
CA LEU A 60 -23.78 15.32 5.25
C LEU A 60 -23.20 16.57 4.57
N VAL A 61 -23.89 17.13 3.57
CA VAL A 61 -23.51 18.39 2.92
C VAL A 61 -23.52 19.54 3.93
N GLN A 62 -24.57 19.66 4.73
CA GLN A 62 -24.66 20.69 5.77
C GLN A 62 -23.50 20.60 6.74
N LEU A 63 -23.22 19.39 7.24
CA LEU A 63 -22.10 19.16 8.17
C LEU A 63 -20.75 19.43 7.50
N ALA A 64 -20.55 18.98 6.26
CA ALA A 64 -19.34 19.20 5.50
C ALA A 64 -19.06 20.71 5.31
N ARG A 65 -20.07 21.50 4.93
CA ARG A 65 -19.95 22.96 4.86
C ARG A 65 -19.57 23.58 6.19
N PHE A 66 -20.23 23.16 7.30
CA PHE A 66 -19.90 23.65 8.63
C PHE A 66 -18.45 23.36 9.02
N LEU A 67 -17.96 22.14 8.74
CA LEU A 67 -16.56 21.74 9.02
C LEU A 67 -15.59 22.59 8.19
N GLY A 68 -15.89 22.86 6.91
CA GLY A 68 -15.10 23.74 6.06
C GLY A 68 -14.97 25.15 6.63
N TRP A 69 -16.06 25.71 7.19
CA TRP A 69 -16.02 26.99 7.90
C TRP A 69 -15.27 26.93 9.23
N GLY A 70 -15.31 25.80 9.94
CA GLY A 70 -14.75 25.66 11.28
C GLY A 70 -13.26 25.32 11.36
N HIS A 71 -12.67 24.72 10.31
CA HIS A 71 -11.35 24.09 10.40
C HIS A 71 -10.23 25.07 10.77
N ASP A 72 -10.26 26.27 10.23
CA ASP A 72 -9.23 27.29 10.41
C ASP A 72 -9.68 28.50 11.24
N LEU A 73 -10.74 28.34 12.03
CA LEU A 73 -11.21 29.36 12.97
C LEU A 73 -10.11 29.82 13.94
N GLY A 74 -9.16 28.93 14.24
CA GLY A 74 -7.97 29.24 15.04
C GLY A 74 -6.96 30.19 14.40
N LYS A 75 -7.13 30.58 13.13
CA LYS A 75 -6.38 31.70 12.55
C LYS A 75 -6.91 33.06 13.02
N ALA A 76 -8.14 33.12 13.55
CA ALA A 76 -8.72 34.33 14.13
C ALA A 76 -8.23 34.58 15.56
N ILE A 77 -6.93 34.51 15.85
CA ILE A 77 -6.30 34.75 17.16
C ILE A 77 -5.12 35.72 17.04
N LEU A 78 -4.81 36.39 18.13
CA LEU A 78 -3.77 37.41 18.18
C LEU A 78 -2.41 36.90 17.67
N ILE A 79 -1.95 35.74 18.16
CA ILE A 79 -0.64 35.21 17.82
C ILE A 79 -0.53 34.90 16.32
N PHE A 80 -1.57 34.37 15.68
CA PHE A 80 -1.58 34.09 14.25
C PHE A 80 -1.63 35.41 13.44
N GLN A 81 -2.58 36.30 13.75
CA GLN A 81 -2.74 37.56 13.04
C GLN A 81 -1.53 38.48 13.21
N SER A 82 -0.95 38.57 14.40
CA SER A 82 0.27 39.35 14.62
C SER A 82 1.46 38.86 13.78
N THR A 83 1.45 37.59 13.38
CA THR A 83 2.51 36.99 12.56
C THR A 83 2.26 37.26 11.07
N ILE A 84 1.11 36.86 10.56
CA ILE A 84 0.81 36.93 9.13
C ILE A 84 0.74 38.37 8.64
N MET A 85 0.25 39.29 9.50
CA MET A 85 0.15 40.71 9.21
C MET A 85 1.51 41.44 9.11
N GLN A 86 2.60 40.82 9.47
CA GLN A 86 3.95 41.37 9.23
C GLN A 86 4.28 41.45 7.75
N CYS A 87 3.72 40.53 6.95
CA CYS A 87 3.87 40.51 5.50
C CYS A 87 2.84 41.40 4.77
N LEU A 88 1.85 41.95 5.48
CA LEU A 88 0.69 42.68 4.92
C LEU A 88 0.53 44.06 5.58
N PRO A 89 1.42 45.05 5.33
CA PRO A 89 1.40 46.33 6.03
C PRO A 89 0.09 47.09 5.98
N GLU A 90 -0.59 47.10 4.84
CA GLU A 90 -1.88 47.81 4.68
C GLU A 90 -3.04 47.10 5.40
N ALA A 91 -3.12 45.77 5.29
CA ALA A 91 -4.11 45.00 6.04
C ALA A 91 -3.89 45.12 7.54
N LYS A 92 -2.61 45.08 7.99
CA LYS A 92 -2.21 45.34 9.37
C LYS A 92 -2.75 46.66 9.88
N GLN A 93 -2.51 47.77 9.15
CA GLN A 93 -2.98 49.08 9.56
C GLN A 93 -4.50 49.16 9.67
N ARG A 94 -5.23 48.44 8.81
CA ARG A 94 -6.69 48.35 8.89
C ARG A 94 -7.15 47.61 10.13
N LEU A 95 -6.55 46.46 10.45
CA LEU A 95 -6.90 45.65 11.63
C LEU A 95 -6.49 46.38 12.93
N GLU A 96 -5.35 47.05 12.95
CA GLU A 96 -4.84 47.79 14.13
C GLU A 96 -5.71 49.01 14.50
N ARG A 97 -6.59 49.46 13.63
CA ARG A 97 -7.63 50.48 13.98
C ARG A 97 -8.71 49.90 14.90
N LEU A 98 -8.89 48.56 14.90
CA LEU A 98 -9.86 47.89 15.76
C LEU A 98 -9.18 47.27 16.99
N THR A 99 -8.03 46.64 16.83
CA THR A 99 -7.32 45.90 17.88
C THR A 99 -5.82 45.94 17.65
N PRO A 100 -4.99 46.44 18.62
CA PRO A 100 -3.55 46.38 18.51
C PRO A 100 -3.05 44.95 18.38
N LEU A 101 -2.09 44.76 17.47
CA LEU A 101 -1.46 43.43 17.23
C LEU A 101 -0.13 43.25 17.98
N SER A 102 0.29 44.25 18.80
CA SER A 102 1.52 44.16 19.59
C SER A 102 1.26 43.38 20.88
N CYS A 103 1.99 42.32 21.11
CA CYS A 103 1.98 41.59 22.37
C CYS A 103 3.39 41.14 22.76
N GLN A 104 3.77 41.37 24.01
CA GLN A 104 5.00 40.87 24.61
C GLN A 104 4.77 39.47 25.17
N LYS A 105 5.63 38.49 24.87
CA LYS A 105 5.66 37.13 25.41
C LYS A 105 4.66 36.12 24.78
N LEU A 106 4.45 36.16 23.50
CA LEU A 106 3.69 35.11 22.81
C LEU A 106 4.55 33.86 22.59
N ASN A 107 4.01 32.67 22.87
CA ASN A 107 4.62 31.38 22.54
C ASN A 107 3.84 30.66 21.44
N ARG A 108 4.33 30.68 20.22
CA ARG A 108 3.64 30.13 19.02
C ARG A 108 3.55 28.61 19.05
N CYS A 109 4.53 27.93 19.62
CA CYS A 109 4.59 26.48 19.65
C CYS A 109 3.44 25.86 20.46
N GLU A 110 2.91 26.58 21.44
CA GLU A 110 1.87 26.08 22.34
C GLU A 110 0.45 26.23 21.78
N THR A 111 0.27 27.14 20.78
CA THR A 111 -1.04 27.43 20.19
C THR A 111 -0.97 27.35 18.65
N PRO A 112 -0.76 26.14 18.07
CA PRO A 112 -0.96 25.93 16.63
C PRO A 112 -2.42 26.25 16.25
N HIS A 113 -2.66 26.86 15.08
CA HIS A 113 -4.03 27.27 14.68
C HIS A 113 -5.01 26.11 14.64
N ALA A 114 -4.60 24.89 14.27
CA ALA A 114 -5.47 23.72 14.30
C ALA A 114 -5.95 23.40 15.73
N ARG A 115 -5.06 23.43 16.73
CA ARG A 115 -5.42 23.29 18.14
C ARG A 115 -6.30 24.43 18.62
N ALA A 116 -6.01 25.64 18.18
CA ALA A 116 -6.83 26.81 18.50
C ALA A 116 -8.23 26.71 17.91
N SER A 117 -8.40 26.17 16.68
CA SER A 117 -9.70 25.92 16.08
C SER A 117 -10.57 24.99 16.95
N GLU A 118 -10.00 23.86 17.37
CA GLU A 118 -10.69 22.94 18.28
C GLU A 118 -11.07 23.58 19.60
N ALA A 119 -10.13 24.31 20.22
CA ALA A 119 -10.38 24.96 21.50
C ALA A 119 -11.47 26.05 21.39
N ILE A 120 -11.46 26.86 20.34
CA ILE A 120 -12.49 27.89 20.10
C ILE A 120 -13.86 27.25 19.87
N LEU A 121 -13.96 26.23 19.01
CA LEU A 121 -15.22 25.54 18.72
C LEU A 121 -15.80 24.90 19.99
N ARG A 122 -14.99 24.26 20.83
CA ARG A 122 -15.43 23.75 22.14
C ARG A 122 -15.92 24.86 23.07
N LYS A 123 -15.20 25.97 23.14
CA LYS A 123 -15.58 27.15 23.93
C LYS A 123 -16.91 27.76 23.48
N LEU A 124 -17.19 27.72 22.18
CA LEU A 124 -18.46 28.19 21.59
C LEU A 124 -19.60 27.17 21.67
N GLY A 125 -19.38 26.02 22.31
CA GLY A 125 -20.41 25.01 22.59
C GLY A 125 -20.63 23.98 21.48
N CYS A 126 -19.77 23.88 20.48
CA CYS A 126 -19.86 22.85 19.45
C CYS A 126 -19.60 21.46 20.05
N PRO A 127 -20.22 20.37 19.51
CA PRO A 127 -19.92 19.01 19.92
C PRO A 127 -18.44 18.68 19.82
N GLY A 128 -17.90 17.95 20.80
CA GLY A 128 -16.45 17.63 20.89
C GLY A 128 -15.91 16.92 19.67
N GLY A 129 -16.67 15.99 19.07
CA GLY A 129 -16.27 15.28 17.86
C GLY A 129 -16.12 16.21 16.63
N ILE A 130 -17.06 17.16 16.46
CA ILE A 130 -16.98 18.16 15.37
C ILE A 130 -15.77 19.08 15.57
N ALA A 131 -15.55 19.54 16.80
CA ALA A 131 -14.38 20.36 17.12
C ALA A 131 -13.07 19.61 16.88
N SER A 132 -13.04 18.32 17.22
CA SER A 132 -11.88 17.45 17.03
C SER A 132 -11.57 17.21 15.55
N VAL A 133 -12.59 17.03 14.70
CA VAL A 133 -12.41 16.95 13.22
C VAL A 133 -11.74 18.21 12.70
N ALA A 134 -12.21 19.39 13.12
CA ALA A 134 -11.59 20.67 12.76
C ALA A 134 -10.14 20.76 13.25
N GLY A 135 -9.86 20.32 14.50
CA GLY A 135 -8.51 20.29 15.06
C GLY A 135 -7.53 19.32 14.39
N ALA A 136 -8.06 18.32 13.68
CA ALA A 136 -7.27 17.26 13.08
C ALA A 136 -6.94 17.47 11.58
N HIS A 137 -7.36 18.58 10.97
CA HIS A 137 -7.21 18.84 9.52
C HIS A 137 -5.77 18.81 9.00
N HIS A 138 -4.76 18.95 9.86
CA HIS A 138 -3.35 18.74 9.51
C HIS A 138 -2.89 17.26 9.58
N GLY A 139 -3.85 16.32 9.67
CA GLY A 139 -3.59 14.88 9.60
C GLY A 139 -3.20 14.22 10.91
N LYS A 140 -3.32 14.93 12.05
CA LYS A 140 -3.13 14.37 13.39
C LYS A 140 -4.14 14.99 14.36
N PRO A 141 -4.90 14.17 15.10
CA PRO A 141 -5.75 14.67 16.19
C PRO A 141 -4.94 15.44 17.23
N GLN A 142 -5.57 16.42 17.85
CA GLN A 142 -4.97 17.15 18.97
C GLN A 142 -5.05 16.32 20.25
N ASP A 143 -4.08 16.50 21.12
CA ASP A 143 -4.13 15.97 22.49
C ASP A 143 -5.15 16.78 23.31
N GLY A 144 -6.14 16.10 23.88
CA GLY A 144 -7.24 16.73 24.62
C GLY A 144 -6.74 17.56 25.81
N THR A 145 -5.69 17.09 26.50
CA THR A 145 -5.07 17.84 27.60
C THR A 145 -4.47 19.16 27.13
N GLU A 146 -3.82 19.14 25.95
CA GLU A 146 -3.23 20.34 25.36
C GLU A 146 -4.29 21.31 24.83
N VAL A 147 -5.44 20.79 24.35
CA VAL A 147 -6.60 21.63 23.99
C VAL A 147 -7.20 22.30 25.22
N ASP A 148 -7.38 21.58 26.33
CA ASP A 148 -7.94 22.10 27.58
C ASP A 148 -7.04 23.18 28.23
N LYS A 149 -5.73 23.09 28.01
CA LYS A 149 -4.77 24.13 28.49
C LYS A 149 -4.89 25.45 27.72
N GLN A 150 -5.52 25.50 26.54
CA GLN A 150 -5.51 26.69 25.72
C GLN A 150 -6.11 27.92 26.43
N PHE A 151 -7.26 27.79 27.07
CA PHE A 151 -7.89 28.90 27.80
C PHE A 151 -7.56 28.96 29.28
N THR A 152 -6.70 28.07 29.78
CA THR A 152 -6.23 28.11 31.17
C THR A 152 -4.77 28.54 31.32
N CYS A 153 -3.93 28.22 30.34
CA CYS A 153 -2.50 28.51 30.38
C CYS A 153 -2.04 29.46 29.25
N TRP A 154 -2.72 29.43 28.10
CA TRP A 154 -2.29 30.09 26.86
C TRP A 154 -3.29 31.13 26.34
N GLU A 155 -4.25 31.59 27.13
CA GLU A 155 -5.27 32.56 26.75
C GLU A 155 -4.68 33.86 26.16
N VAL A 156 -3.48 34.29 26.61
CA VAL A 156 -2.73 35.43 26.10
C VAL A 156 -2.37 35.33 24.61
N ASN A 157 -2.30 34.11 24.05
CA ASN A 157 -2.04 33.88 22.62
C ASN A 157 -3.27 34.18 21.76
N TYR A 158 -4.47 34.16 22.36
CA TYR A 158 -5.73 34.40 21.69
C TYR A 158 -6.07 35.88 21.67
N TYR A 159 -5.94 36.57 22.78
CA TYR A 159 -6.25 38.00 22.94
C TYR A 159 -5.56 38.59 24.17
N PRO A 160 -5.31 39.92 24.18
CA PRO A 160 -5.08 40.65 25.42
C PRO A 160 -6.40 40.77 26.18
N GLU A 161 -6.33 40.75 27.52
CA GLU A 161 -7.55 40.78 28.40
C GLU A 161 -8.48 41.96 28.08
N GLU A 162 -7.90 43.13 27.80
CA GLU A 162 -8.69 44.34 27.52
C GLU A 162 -9.40 44.27 26.12
N GLN A 163 -9.00 43.29 25.27
CA GLN A 163 -9.53 43.17 23.91
C GLN A 163 -10.33 41.87 23.72
N LYS A 164 -10.55 41.10 24.76
CA LYS A 164 -11.27 39.82 24.76
C LYS A 164 -12.56 39.90 23.96
N GLY A 165 -13.40 40.92 24.24
CA GLY A 165 -14.67 41.06 23.56
C GLY A 165 -14.58 41.31 22.03
N ILE A 166 -13.45 41.84 21.54
CA ILE A 166 -13.24 42.06 20.10
C ILE A 166 -12.93 40.72 19.43
N TRP A 167 -12.00 39.96 19.99
CA TRP A 167 -11.55 38.66 19.45
C TRP A 167 -12.65 37.58 19.56
N GLU A 168 -13.35 37.49 20.68
CA GLU A 168 -14.53 36.64 20.82
C GLU A 168 -15.66 37.07 19.88
N GLY A 169 -15.75 38.38 19.55
CA GLY A 169 -16.62 38.90 18.55
C GLY A 169 -16.31 38.35 17.15
N PHE A 170 -15.03 38.26 16.74
CA PHE A 170 -14.64 37.65 15.46
C PHE A 170 -15.06 36.16 15.41
N TRP A 171 -14.85 35.40 16.48
CA TRP A 171 -15.24 34.00 16.52
C TRP A 171 -16.74 33.82 16.40
N ASN A 172 -17.51 34.63 17.13
CA ASN A 172 -18.99 34.57 17.05
C ASN A 172 -19.50 34.97 15.66
N GLU A 173 -18.91 36.01 15.03
CA GLU A 173 -19.26 36.41 13.65
C GLU A 173 -19.02 35.26 12.66
N LEU A 174 -17.83 34.67 12.66
CA LEU A 174 -17.47 33.55 11.79
C LEU A 174 -18.31 32.29 12.07
N LEU A 175 -18.61 31.98 13.35
CA LEU A 175 -19.47 30.86 13.69
C LEU A 175 -20.92 31.09 13.20
N GLN A 176 -21.45 32.32 13.31
CA GLN A 176 -22.80 32.62 12.82
C GLN A 176 -22.89 32.50 11.29
N GLU A 177 -21.86 32.93 10.57
CA GLU A 177 -21.80 32.71 9.12
C GLU A 177 -21.72 31.20 8.81
N ALA A 178 -20.89 30.43 9.52
CA ALA A 178 -20.78 28.99 9.36
C ALA A 178 -22.14 28.28 9.58
N LEU A 179 -22.84 28.61 10.65
CA LEU A 179 -24.17 28.05 10.96
C LEU A 179 -25.21 28.44 9.89
N GLN A 180 -25.25 29.74 9.50
CA GLN A 180 -26.19 30.21 8.49
C GLN A 180 -25.93 29.58 7.13
N ASP A 181 -24.69 29.56 6.67
CA ASP A 181 -24.28 29.00 5.36
C ASP A 181 -24.53 27.50 5.26
N SER A 182 -24.32 26.78 6.36
CA SER A 182 -24.59 25.34 6.46
C SER A 182 -26.05 24.98 6.80
N GLY A 183 -26.91 25.96 7.09
CA GLY A 183 -28.33 25.76 7.36
C GLY A 183 -28.66 25.30 8.77
N TYR A 184 -27.73 25.38 9.75
CA TYR A 184 -27.99 25.05 11.15
C TYR A 184 -28.58 26.23 11.91
N SER A 185 -29.60 25.99 12.75
CA SER A 185 -30.23 27.02 13.59
C SER A 185 -29.36 27.44 14.78
N GLY A 186 -28.35 26.65 15.15
CA GLY A 186 -27.43 26.89 16.27
C GLY A 186 -26.56 25.68 16.52
N VAL A 187 -25.56 25.82 17.40
CA VAL A 187 -24.61 24.74 17.73
C VAL A 187 -25.28 23.49 18.35
N ASP A 188 -26.44 23.67 18.99
CA ASP A 188 -27.21 22.53 19.55
C ASP A 188 -27.87 21.65 18.47
N ALA A 189 -28.01 22.17 17.24
CA ALA A 189 -28.55 21.43 16.10
C ALA A 189 -27.47 20.58 15.41
N LEU A 190 -26.19 20.76 15.72
CA LEU A 190 -25.10 19.98 15.15
C LEU A 190 -25.19 18.52 15.60
N PRO A 191 -24.89 17.54 14.70
CA PRO A 191 -24.98 16.13 15.03
C PRO A 191 -23.87 15.69 16.00
N VAL A 192 -24.09 14.58 16.70
CA VAL A 192 -23.07 13.88 17.48
C VAL A 192 -22.56 12.70 16.67
N LEU A 193 -21.27 12.69 16.42
CA LEU A 193 -20.59 11.72 15.59
C LEU A 193 -20.01 10.55 16.40
N ASN A 194 -19.79 9.41 15.75
CA ASN A 194 -18.95 8.34 16.26
C ASN A 194 -17.53 8.50 15.70
N GLN A 195 -16.55 7.88 16.33
CA GLN A 195 -15.14 7.95 15.91
C GLN A 195 -14.91 7.63 14.43
N PRO A 196 -15.48 6.58 13.82
CA PRO A 196 -15.26 6.30 12.39
C PRO A 196 -15.84 7.38 11.48
N GLU A 197 -16.98 7.99 11.83
CA GLU A 197 -17.56 9.12 11.10
C GLU A 197 -16.62 10.33 11.18
N GLU A 198 -16.06 10.62 12.36
CA GLU A 198 -15.07 11.69 12.55
C GLU A 198 -13.81 11.47 11.70
N ILE A 199 -13.34 10.21 11.59
CA ILE A 199 -12.16 9.87 10.79
C ILE A 199 -12.41 10.11 9.29
N LEU A 200 -13.56 9.69 8.76
CA LEU A 200 -13.92 9.91 7.36
C LEU A 200 -14.06 11.39 7.05
N LEU A 201 -14.76 12.15 7.92
CA LEU A 201 -14.94 13.59 7.77
C LEU A 201 -13.61 14.35 7.90
N THR A 202 -12.71 13.91 8.78
CA THR A 202 -11.36 14.48 8.85
C THR A 202 -10.59 14.25 7.55
N GLY A 203 -10.66 13.04 6.98
CA GLY A 203 -10.05 12.74 5.69
C GLY A 203 -10.60 13.64 4.56
N LEU A 204 -11.90 13.84 4.52
CA LEU A 204 -12.57 14.71 3.56
C LEU A 204 -12.17 16.18 3.74
N LEU A 205 -12.11 16.65 4.99
CA LEU A 205 -11.69 18.01 5.33
C LEU A 205 -10.21 18.28 4.95
N ILE A 206 -9.31 17.33 5.19
CA ILE A 206 -7.91 17.42 4.75
C ILE A 206 -7.84 17.57 3.22
N MET A 207 -8.62 16.79 2.49
CA MET A 207 -8.67 16.87 1.04
C MET A 207 -9.18 18.25 0.58
N ALA A 208 -10.27 18.74 1.16
CA ALA A 208 -10.86 20.03 0.83
C ALA A 208 -9.92 21.20 1.15
N ASP A 209 -9.28 21.20 2.32
CA ASP A 209 -8.30 22.22 2.70
C ASP A 209 -7.11 22.24 1.74
N TRP A 210 -6.59 21.07 1.33
CA TRP A 210 -5.48 21.02 0.37
C TRP A 210 -5.85 21.55 -1.01
N ILE A 211 -7.10 21.35 -1.48
CA ILE A 211 -7.61 21.91 -2.72
C ILE A 211 -7.79 23.42 -2.57
N ALA A 212 -8.49 23.87 -1.52
CA ALA A 212 -8.76 25.28 -1.24
C ALA A 212 -7.50 26.09 -0.90
N SER A 213 -6.44 25.37 -0.46
CA SER A 213 -5.15 25.97 -0.12
C SER A 213 -4.20 26.12 -1.30
N ASN A 214 -4.48 25.48 -2.43
CA ASN A 214 -3.65 25.59 -3.63
C ASN A 214 -3.95 26.90 -4.38
N THR A 215 -2.92 27.73 -4.59
CA THR A 215 -3.04 29.02 -5.27
C THR A 215 -3.29 28.92 -6.78
N ASP A 216 -3.03 27.76 -7.40
CA ASP A 216 -3.37 27.50 -8.80
C ASP A 216 -4.88 27.38 -8.97
N TYR A 217 -5.57 26.77 -8.00
CA TYR A 217 -7.03 26.65 -8.00
C TYR A 217 -7.72 27.88 -7.39
N PHE A 218 -7.17 28.37 -6.27
CA PHE A 218 -7.69 29.50 -5.51
C PHE A 218 -6.67 30.64 -5.42
N PRO A 219 -6.52 31.45 -6.48
CA PRO A 219 -5.54 32.55 -6.48
C PRO A 219 -5.82 33.56 -5.38
N LEU A 220 -4.73 34.13 -4.84
CA LEU A 220 -4.78 35.25 -3.91
C LEU A 220 -5.37 36.48 -4.60
N ILE A 221 -5.88 37.40 -3.79
CA ILE A 221 -6.50 38.64 -4.27
C ILE A 221 -5.69 39.84 -3.80
N PRO A 222 -5.82 41.02 -4.46
CA PRO A 222 -5.17 42.25 -4.00
C PRO A 222 -5.59 42.64 -2.59
N VAL A 223 -4.64 43.11 -1.76
CA VAL A 223 -4.88 43.53 -0.37
C VAL A 223 -5.87 44.71 -0.28
N GLU A 224 -5.93 45.57 -1.29
CA GLU A 224 -6.85 46.69 -1.37
C GLU A 224 -8.32 46.23 -1.43
N GLU A 225 -8.55 45.02 -1.91
CA GLU A 225 -9.89 44.43 -2.02
C GLU A 225 -10.17 43.52 -0.82
N PRO A 226 -11.18 43.82 0.01
CA PRO A 226 -11.52 42.96 1.16
C PRO A 226 -12.19 41.65 0.75
N GLY A 227 -12.38 41.44 -0.54
CA GLY A 227 -13.15 40.35 -1.13
C GLY A 227 -14.66 40.61 -1.01
N SER A 228 -15.42 40.25 -2.03
CA SER A 228 -16.87 40.16 -1.95
C SER A 228 -17.38 39.06 -2.87
N GLU A 229 -18.55 38.51 -2.59
CA GLU A 229 -19.19 37.52 -3.46
C GLU A 229 -19.52 38.09 -4.84
N GLU A 230 -19.79 39.39 -4.90
CA GLU A 230 -20.08 40.11 -6.14
C GLU A 230 -18.85 40.24 -7.05
N VAL A 231 -17.67 40.36 -6.47
CA VAL A 231 -16.37 40.50 -7.19
C VAL A 231 -15.78 39.17 -7.60
N TYR A 232 -15.97 38.12 -6.77
CA TYR A 232 -15.42 36.78 -6.99
C TYR A 232 -16.54 35.72 -6.97
N PRO A 233 -17.51 35.75 -7.90
CA PRO A 233 -18.52 34.70 -7.99
C PRO A 233 -17.89 33.40 -8.48
N GLU A 234 -18.49 32.28 -8.10
CA GLU A 234 -18.15 30.93 -8.60
C GLU A 234 -16.66 30.51 -8.44
N ARG A 235 -15.98 30.99 -7.39
CA ARG A 235 -14.58 30.62 -7.14
C ARG A 235 -14.41 29.12 -7.04
N ALA A 236 -15.26 28.44 -6.28
CA ALA A 236 -15.18 27.00 -6.07
C ALA A 236 -15.52 26.20 -7.34
N ASP A 237 -16.50 26.62 -8.13
CA ASP A 237 -16.83 25.95 -9.39
C ASP A 237 -15.70 26.05 -10.42
N ARG A 238 -15.03 27.22 -10.47
CA ARG A 238 -13.83 27.38 -11.30
C ARG A 238 -12.69 26.49 -10.79
N ALA A 239 -12.45 26.49 -9.49
CA ALA A 239 -11.41 25.68 -8.86
C ALA A 239 -11.67 24.19 -9.07
N TRP A 240 -12.92 23.76 -8.98
CA TRP A 240 -13.32 22.38 -9.24
C TRP A 240 -13.01 21.97 -10.68
N ARG A 241 -13.42 22.78 -11.68
CA ARG A 241 -13.12 22.50 -13.08
C ARG A 241 -11.62 22.44 -13.38
N GLU A 242 -10.84 23.29 -12.69
CA GLU A 242 -9.38 23.26 -12.84
C GLU A 242 -8.75 22.06 -12.15
N TRP A 243 -9.27 21.66 -10.98
CA TRP A 243 -8.81 20.50 -10.25
C TRP A 243 -9.15 19.19 -10.97
N ASP A 244 -10.34 19.06 -11.52
CA ASP A 244 -10.83 17.90 -12.24
C ASP A 244 -10.95 18.16 -13.76
N LYS A 245 -9.91 18.74 -14.36
CA LYS A 245 -9.85 18.96 -15.82
C LYS A 245 -10.07 17.73 -16.66
N GLN A 246 -9.76 16.57 -16.11
CA GLN A 246 -9.82 15.28 -16.79
C GLN A 246 -11.16 14.58 -16.58
N GLU A 247 -12.07 15.17 -15.83
CA GLU A 247 -13.38 14.62 -15.48
C GLU A 247 -13.31 13.19 -14.87
N THR A 248 -12.21 12.89 -14.18
CA THR A 248 -11.94 11.57 -13.60
C THR A 248 -12.27 11.46 -12.11
N ALA A 249 -12.82 12.52 -11.52
CA ALA A 249 -13.12 12.57 -10.09
C ALA A 249 -14.42 11.82 -9.71
N SER A 250 -15.33 11.64 -10.64
CA SER A 250 -16.60 10.96 -10.37
C SER A 250 -16.39 9.52 -9.89
N PRO A 251 -17.18 9.04 -8.91
CA PRO A 251 -17.13 7.64 -8.50
C PRO A 251 -17.41 6.70 -9.68
N TRP A 252 -16.68 5.58 -9.71
CA TRP A 252 -16.98 4.54 -10.67
C TRP A 252 -18.34 3.93 -10.38
N ALA A 253 -19.14 3.71 -11.41
CA ALA A 253 -20.40 2.98 -11.34
C ALA A 253 -20.34 1.79 -12.30
N SER A 254 -20.57 0.59 -11.80
CA SER A 254 -20.57 -0.63 -12.59
C SER A 254 -21.97 -1.22 -12.74
N GLN A 255 -22.07 -2.40 -13.33
CA GLN A 255 -23.34 -3.09 -13.56
C GLN A 255 -23.23 -4.55 -13.15
N THR A 256 -24.30 -5.08 -12.58
CA THR A 256 -24.39 -6.52 -12.20
C THR A 256 -24.43 -7.45 -13.41
N THR A 257 -24.66 -6.94 -14.62
CA THR A 257 -24.71 -7.70 -15.87
C THR A 257 -23.45 -8.48 -16.18
N ILE A 258 -22.33 -8.15 -15.56
CA ILE A 258 -21.08 -8.94 -15.65
C ILE A 258 -21.27 -10.42 -15.23
N ALA A 259 -22.31 -10.73 -14.47
CA ALA A 259 -22.65 -12.10 -14.10
C ALA A 259 -23.14 -12.95 -15.30
N GLU A 260 -23.57 -12.32 -16.39
CA GLU A 260 -23.94 -12.99 -17.63
C GLU A 260 -22.68 -13.44 -18.37
N PRO A 261 -22.62 -14.72 -18.86
CA PRO A 261 -21.41 -15.26 -19.50
C PRO A 261 -20.91 -14.44 -20.70
N GLU A 262 -21.81 -13.84 -21.46
CA GLU A 262 -21.50 -13.02 -22.63
C GLU A 262 -20.81 -11.69 -22.21
N GLU A 263 -21.28 -11.06 -21.16
CA GLU A 263 -20.69 -9.82 -20.65
C GLU A 263 -19.32 -10.09 -20.00
N PHE A 264 -19.19 -11.19 -19.26
CA PHE A 264 -17.90 -11.65 -18.76
C PHE A 264 -16.92 -11.89 -19.91
N ALA A 265 -17.35 -12.57 -20.98
CA ALA A 265 -16.51 -12.86 -22.12
C ALA A 265 -16.07 -11.57 -22.88
N LYS A 266 -16.92 -10.57 -22.97
CA LYS A 266 -16.55 -9.25 -23.52
C LYS A 266 -15.48 -8.58 -22.67
N ARG A 267 -15.60 -8.67 -21.33
CA ARG A 267 -14.68 -8.03 -20.39
C ARG A 267 -13.30 -8.68 -20.36
N PHE A 268 -13.24 -10.03 -20.39
CA PHE A 268 -12.02 -10.80 -20.18
C PHE A 268 -11.52 -11.56 -21.42
N GLY A 269 -12.32 -11.64 -22.49
CA GLY A 269 -11.94 -12.33 -23.72
C GLY A 269 -12.14 -13.85 -23.71
N PHE A 270 -12.77 -14.41 -22.67
CA PHE A 270 -13.08 -15.85 -22.52
C PHE A 270 -14.30 -16.08 -21.64
N ALA A 271 -14.94 -17.25 -21.76
CA ALA A 271 -16.10 -17.63 -20.93
C ALA A 271 -15.69 -17.93 -19.49
N PRO A 272 -16.54 -17.60 -18.49
CA PRO A 272 -16.24 -17.85 -17.09
C PRO A 272 -16.21 -19.34 -16.75
N ASN A 273 -15.22 -19.76 -15.97
CA ASN A 273 -15.15 -21.12 -15.41
C ASN A 273 -15.95 -21.24 -14.09
N ALA A 274 -16.02 -22.46 -13.53
CA ALA A 274 -16.80 -22.74 -12.32
C ALA A 274 -16.38 -21.87 -11.11
N VAL A 275 -15.09 -21.53 -10.95
CA VAL A 275 -14.61 -20.70 -9.85
C VAL A 275 -15.06 -19.25 -10.03
N GLN A 276 -14.99 -18.73 -11.23
CA GLN A 276 -15.43 -17.39 -11.58
C GLN A 276 -16.94 -17.24 -11.44
N GLN A 277 -17.70 -18.23 -11.94
CA GLN A 277 -19.16 -18.28 -11.78
C GLN A 277 -19.58 -18.31 -10.31
N ALA A 278 -18.94 -19.15 -9.49
CA ALA A 278 -19.24 -19.24 -8.07
C ALA A 278 -18.96 -17.91 -7.31
N ALA A 279 -17.89 -17.22 -7.66
CA ALA A 279 -17.58 -15.92 -7.06
C ALA A 279 -18.60 -14.84 -7.44
N MET A 280 -19.01 -14.78 -8.73
CA MET A 280 -20.05 -13.86 -9.21
C MET A 280 -21.40 -14.16 -8.57
N GLU A 281 -21.78 -15.44 -8.49
CA GLU A 281 -23.03 -15.87 -7.85
C GLU A 281 -23.07 -15.47 -6.37
N ALA A 282 -21.98 -15.71 -5.62
CA ALA A 282 -21.90 -15.30 -4.23
C ALA A 282 -22.03 -13.79 -4.08
N ALA A 283 -21.27 -13.00 -4.86
CA ALA A 283 -21.36 -11.54 -4.84
C ALA A 283 -22.78 -11.04 -5.18
N ASN A 284 -23.47 -11.70 -6.12
CA ASN A 284 -24.81 -11.31 -6.55
C ASN A 284 -25.91 -11.67 -5.53
N THR A 285 -25.67 -12.63 -4.65
CA THR A 285 -26.63 -13.06 -3.61
C THR A 285 -26.46 -12.34 -2.27
N MET A 286 -25.36 -11.62 -2.03
CA MET A 286 -25.13 -10.93 -0.76
C MET A 286 -26.14 -9.81 -0.56
N ASP A 287 -26.87 -9.79 0.57
CA ASP A 287 -27.82 -8.74 0.93
C ASP A 287 -27.16 -7.55 1.65
N ALA A 288 -25.94 -7.73 2.14
CA ALA A 288 -25.15 -6.68 2.80
C ALA A 288 -23.68 -6.76 2.40
N PRO A 289 -22.95 -5.62 2.45
CA PRO A 289 -21.50 -5.63 2.26
C PRO A 289 -20.82 -6.62 3.22
N GLY A 290 -19.88 -7.40 2.72
CA GLY A 290 -19.25 -8.46 3.48
C GLY A 290 -17.84 -8.79 3.01
N ILE A 291 -17.25 -9.82 3.60
CA ILE A 291 -15.98 -10.40 3.19
C ILE A 291 -16.21 -11.70 2.41
N LEU A 292 -15.56 -11.83 1.26
CA LEU A 292 -15.56 -13.01 0.40
C LEU A 292 -14.14 -13.57 0.33
N ILE A 293 -13.94 -14.81 0.72
CA ILE A 293 -12.63 -15.50 0.71
C ILE A 293 -12.68 -16.62 -0.33
N LEU A 294 -11.85 -16.51 -1.38
CA LEU A 294 -11.71 -17.50 -2.43
C LEU A 294 -10.41 -18.28 -2.27
N GLU A 295 -10.53 -19.54 -1.88
CA GLU A 295 -9.44 -20.49 -1.76
C GLU A 295 -9.41 -21.39 -2.99
N ALA A 296 -8.46 -21.17 -3.89
CA ALA A 296 -8.34 -21.96 -5.12
C ALA A 296 -6.89 -21.97 -5.63
N GLN A 297 -6.52 -23.05 -6.30
CA GLN A 297 -5.17 -23.23 -6.83
C GLN A 297 -4.72 -22.08 -7.75
N MET A 298 -3.40 -21.94 -7.92
CA MET A 298 -2.85 -20.95 -8.83
C MET A 298 -3.22 -21.25 -10.28
N GLY A 299 -3.46 -20.20 -11.08
CA GLY A 299 -3.76 -20.29 -12.52
C GLY A 299 -5.22 -20.63 -12.85
N VAL A 300 -6.12 -20.74 -11.88
CA VAL A 300 -7.55 -21.00 -12.10
C VAL A 300 -8.36 -19.74 -12.44
N GLY A 301 -7.70 -18.57 -12.52
CA GLY A 301 -8.40 -17.31 -12.85
C GLY A 301 -9.01 -16.60 -11.65
N LYS A 302 -8.37 -16.69 -10.48
CA LYS A 302 -8.80 -15.96 -9.24
C LYS A 302 -8.88 -14.45 -9.44
N THR A 303 -7.97 -13.88 -10.20
CA THR A 303 -7.93 -12.43 -10.47
C THR A 303 -9.18 -11.96 -11.19
N GLU A 304 -9.57 -12.64 -12.28
CA GLU A 304 -10.79 -12.34 -13.04
C GLU A 304 -12.05 -12.60 -12.20
N ALA A 305 -12.04 -13.67 -11.38
CA ALA A 305 -13.13 -13.94 -10.44
C ALA A 305 -13.32 -12.78 -9.45
N ALA A 306 -12.20 -12.24 -8.91
CA ALA A 306 -12.23 -11.12 -7.97
C ALA A 306 -12.70 -9.81 -8.63
N LEU A 307 -12.23 -9.52 -9.85
CA LEU A 307 -12.63 -8.31 -10.58
C LEU A 307 -14.12 -8.36 -10.97
N ALA A 308 -14.61 -9.49 -11.46
CA ALA A 308 -16.03 -9.66 -11.78
C ALA A 308 -16.91 -9.57 -10.52
N ALA A 309 -16.49 -10.22 -9.42
CA ALA A 309 -17.21 -10.09 -8.15
C ALA A 309 -17.18 -8.64 -7.63
N ALA A 310 -16.07 -7.91 -7.83
CA ALA A 310 -15.96 -6.51 -7.43
C ALA A 310 -16.89 -5.59 -8.22
N GLU A 311 -17.09 -5.82 -9.53
CA GLU A 311 -18.08 -5.09 -10.34
C GLU A 311 -19.49 -5.29 -9.76
N ILE A 312 -19.87 -6.54 -9.42
CA ILE A 312 -21.17 -6.85 -8.84
C ILE A 312 -21.34 -6.19 -7.46
N LEU A 313 -20.32 -6.28 -6.59
CA LEU A 313 -20.37 -5.71 -5.25
C LEU A 313 -20.42 -4.18 -5.27
N GLU A 314 -19.72 -3.55 -6.21
CA GLU A 314 -19.80 -2.11 -6.43
C GLU A 314 -21.23 -1.71 -6.83
N ALA A 315 -21.78 -2.30 -7.89
CA ALA A 315 -23.13 -2.00 -8.37
C ALA A 315 -24.21 -2.19 -7.29
N ARG A 316 -24.03 -3.15 -6.38
CA ARG A 316 -24.98 -3.43 -5.29
C ARG A 316 -24.85 -2.49 -4.11
N PHE A 317 -23.63 -2.05 -3.79
CA PHE A 317 -23.36 -1.34 -2.53
C PHE A 317 -22.84 0.10 -2.72
N GLY A 318 -22.56 0.51 -3.96
CA GLY A 318 -22.20 1.88 -4.31
C GLY A 318 -20.76 2.25 -3.90
N ALA A 319 -19.83 1.31 -4.00
CA ALA A 319 -18.42 1.61 -3.87
C ALA A 319 -17.91 2.32 -5.14
N GLY A 320 -17.20 3.42 -5.04
CA GLY A 320 -16.80 4.21 -6.21
C GLY A 320 -15.48 3.79 -6.85
N GLY A 321 -14.96 2.59 -6.58
CA GLY A 321 -13.71 2.13 -7.14
C GLY A 321 -13.20 0.81 -6.56
N ILE A 322 -11.95 0.44 -6.92
CA ILE A 322 -11.30 -0.79 -6.47
C ILE A 322 -9.92 -0.47 -5.89
N PHE A 323 -9.56 -1.14 -4.81
CA PHE A 323 -8.19 -1.30 -4.36
C PHE A 323 -7.75 -2.75 -4.56
N PHE A 324 -6.67 -2.99 -5.32
CA PHE A 324 -6.11 -4.32 -5.52
C PHE A 324 -4.73 -4.40 -4.85
N GLY A 325 -4.67 -5.07 -3.71
CA GLY A 325 -3.46 -5.25 -2.88
C GLY A 325 -2.74 -6.55 -3.21
N LEU A 326 -1.48 -6.45 -3.61
CA LEU A 326 -0.61 -7.54 -4.02
C LEU A 326 0.57 -7.71 -3.04
N PRO A 327 1.15 -8.91 -2.91
CA PRO A 327 2.21 -9.15 -1.93
C PRO A 327 3.52 -8.42 -2.24
N THR A 328 3.81 -8.16 -3.52
CA THR A 328 5.07 -7.53 -3.95
C THR A 328 4.87 -6.47 -5.03
N GLN A 329 5.85 -5.58 -5.18
CA GLN A 329 5.86 -4.58 -6.27
C GLN A 329 5.95 -5.24 -7.65
N ALA A 330 6.69 -6.35 -7.77
CA ALA A 330 6.81 -7.08 -9.03
C ALA A 330 5.45 -7.67 -9.46
N THR A 331 4.68 -8.23 -8.53
CA THR A 331 3.32 -8.70 -8.82
C THR A 331 2.39 -7.55 -9.21
N ALA A 332 2.52 -6.38 -8.56
CA ALA A 332 1.74 -5.20 -8.89
C ALA A 332 2.05 -4.70 -10.31
N ASN A 333 3.32 -4.61 -10.67
CA ASN A 333 3.74 -4.25 -12.03
C ASN A 333 3.24 -5.27 -13.07
N GLY A 334 3.33 -6.57 -12.77
CA GLY A 334 2.88 -7.63 -13.69
C GLY A 334 1.37 -7.70 -13.88
N LEU A 335 0.59 -7.28 -12.89
CA LEU A 335 -0.87 -7.25 -12.97
C LEU A 335 -1.40 -5.94 -13.60
N PHE A 336 -0.65 -4.85 -13.52
CA PHE A 336 -1.08 -3.52 -13.94
C PHE A 336 -1.64 -3.49 -15.38
N PRO A 337 -0.99 -4.08 -16.43
CA PRO A 337 -1.52 -4.08 -17.80
C PRO A 337 -2.89 -4.77 -17.91
N ARG A 338 -3.08 -5.87 -17.18
CA ARG A 338 -4.35 -6.64 -17.20
C ARG A 338 -5.48 -5.86 -16.53
N LEU A 339 -5.17 -5.14 -15.48
CA LEU A 339 -6.13 -4.32 -14.77
C LEU A 339 -6.45 -3.06 -15.55
N LEU A 340 -5.47 -2.47 -16.24
CA LEU A 340 -5.68 -1.38 -17.18
C LEU A 340 -6.64 -1.81 -18.29
N GLN A 341 -6.36 -2.94 -18.94
CA GLN A 341 -7.23 -3.50 -19.99
C GLN A 341 -8.65 -3.78 -19.47
N TRP A 342 -8.79 -4.33 -18.25
CA TRP A 342 -10.10 -4.52 -17.63
C TRP A 342 -10.82 -3.19 -17.40
N ALA A 343 -10.12 -2.15 -16.93
CA ALA A 343 -10.66 -0.83 -16.69
C ALA A 343 -11.11 -0.13 -18.00
N GLU A 344 -10.35 -0.29 -19.08
CA GLU A 344 -10.68 0.21 -20.42
C GLU A 344 -11.89 -0.53 -21.03
N ASN A 345 -12.07 -1.81 -20.71
CA ASN A 345 -13.19 -2.61 -21.19
C ASN A 345 -14.49 -2.40 -20.39
N GLN A 346 -14.58 -1.40 -19.52
CA GLN A 346 -15.83 -1.07 -18.81
C GLN A 346 -16.92 -0.61 -19.81
N PRO A 347 -18.21 -0.87 -19.53
CA PRO A 347 -19.29 -0.69 -20.53
C PRO A 347 -19.65 0.77 -20.80
N ASP A 348 -19.29 1.69 -19.94
CA ASP A 348 -19.53 3.12 -20.11
C ASP A 348 -18.28 3.85 -20.64
N ASP A 349 -18.48 5.05 -21.19
CA ASP A 349 -17.43 5.87 -21.78
C ASP A 349 -16.91 6.95 -20.82
N LEU A 350 -17.19 6.84 -19.50
CA LEU A 350 -16.78 7.84 -18.53
C LEU A 350 -15.29 7.73 -18.19
N PRO A 351 -14.55 8.84 -18.17
CA PRO A 351 -13.15 8.85 -17.74
C PRO A 351 -13.00 8.41 -16.27
N ARG A 352 -11.89 7.73 -15.96
CA ARG A 352 -11.60 7.24 -14.60
C ARG A 352 -10.15 7.39 -14.23
N SER A 353 -9.91 7.67 -12.96
CA SER A 353 -8.56 7.75 -12.42
C SER A 353 -8.00 6.38 -12.06
N ILE A 354 -6.75 6.12 -12.49
CA ILE A 354 -5.99 4.93 -12.09
C ILE A 354 -4.70 5.32 -11.40
N ARG A 355 -4.29 4.53 -10.42
CA ARG A 355 -3.06 4.73 -9.67
C ARG A 355 -2.31 3.42 -9.42
N LEU A 356 -1.02 3.41 -9.75
CA LEU A 356 -0.08 2.37 -9.33
C LEU A 356 0.57 2.81 -8.01
N ALA A 357 0.27 2.11 -6.90
CA ALA A 357 0.57 2.55 -5.54
C ALA A 357 1.64 1.68 -4.87
N HIS A 358 2.90 1.88 -5.24
CA HIS A 358 4.07 1.30 -4.57
C HIS A 358 5.32 2.17 -4.78
N GLY A 359 6.42 1.86 -4.06
CA GLY A 359 7.62 2.71 -4.02
C GLY A 359 8.34 2.92 -5.36
N MET A 360 8.10 2.05 -6.36
CA MET A 360 8.73 2.13 -7.69
C MET A 360 7.71 2.36 -8.82
N ALA A 361 6.53 2.85 -8.52
CA ALA A 361 5.48 3.10 -9.52
C ALA A 361 5.95 4.06 -10.63
N GLU A 362 6.66 5.11 -10.26
CA GLU A 362 7.20 6.13 -11.17
C GLU A 362 8.33 5.61 -12.09
N LEU A 363 8.73 4.34 -11.95
CA LEU A 363 9.69 3.67 -12.82
C LEU A 363 9.02 2.68 -13.79
N ASN A 364 7.71 2.44 -13.67
CA ASN A 364 6.95 1.56 -14.54
C ASN A 364 6.65 2.27 -15.87
N GLU A 365 7.05 1.66 -17.00
CA GLU A 365 6.96 2.29 -18.32
C GLU A 365 5.52 2.52 -18.80
N GLU A 366 4.63 1.58 -18.55
CA GLU A 366 3.21 1.75 -18.92
C GLU A 366 2.55 2.83 -18.09
N TYR A 367 2.86 2.88 -16.80
CA TYR A 367 2.35 3.92 -15.91
C TYR A 367 2.91 5.30 -16.28
N ILE A 368 4.19 5.41 -16.64
CA ILE A 368 4.82 6.64 -17.16
C ILE A 368 4.14 7.09 -18.46
N ARG A 369 3.87 6.17 -19.38
CA ARG A 369 3.17 6.50 -20.63
C ARG A 369 1.81 7.12 -20.36
N LEU A 370 1.02 6.51 -19.46
CA LEU A 370 -0.28 7.07 -19.04
C LEU A 370 -0.15 8.47 -18.41
N GLN A 371 0.95 8.77 -17.72
CA GLN A 371 1.18 10.09 -17.14
C GLN A 371 1.52 11.17 -18.18
N HIS A 372 2.18 10.80 -19.28
CA HIS A 372 2.62 11.73 -20.33
C HIS A 372 1.61 11.91 -21.46
N GLN A 373 0.62 11.04 -21.60
CA GLN A 373 -0.41 11.12 -22.64
C GLN A 373 -1.49 12.17 -22.37
N VAL A 374 -1.43 12.91 -21.27
CA VAL A 374 -2.44 13.86 -20.77
C VAL A 374 -2.21 15.31 -21.28
N VAL A 375 -1.45 15.54 -22.33
CA VAL A 375 -1.36 16.87 -22.95
C VAL A 375 -1.81 16.77 -24.41
N PRO A 376 -3.04 17.14 -24.76
CA PRO A 376 -3.32 17.55 -26.11
C PRO A 376 -2.52 18.86 -26.31
N VAL A 377 -1.50 18.82 -27.15
CA VAL A 377 -0.95 20.04 -27.76
C VAL A 377 -2.10 20.65 -28.55
N GLU A 378 -2.41 21.92 -28.32
CA GLU A 378 -3.54 22.66 -28.93
C GLU A 378 -3.56 22.68 -30.48
N ASP A 379 -2.66 21.97 -31.16
CA ASP A 379 -2.47 22.01 -32.61
C ASP A 379 -2.96 20.78 -33.41
N ASP A 380 -3.48 19.73 -32.77
CA ASP A 380 -3.96 18.51 -33.47
C ASP A 380 -5.45 18.20 -33.26
N TRP A 381 -6.31 19.14 -33.65
CA TRP A 381 -7.77 18.94 -33.67
C TRP A 381 -8.28 18.11 -34.87
N ASP A 382 -7.38 17.64 -35.75
CA ASP A 382 -7.75 16.97 -37.00
C ASP A 382 -7.32 15.49 -37.10
N ASP A 383 -6.93 14.82 -35.98
CA ASP A 383 -6.67 13.38 -36.00
C ASP A 383 -7.91 12.59 -35.55
N PRO A 384 -8.70 12.00 -36.48
CA PRO A 384 -9.87 11.23 -36.13
C PRO A 384 -9.59 9.84 -35.52
N GLU A 385 -8.30 9.46 -35.35
CA GLU A 385 -7.86 8.21 -34.73
C GLU A 385 -7.34 8.39 -33.29
N ALA A 386 -7.36 9.60 -32.74
CA ALA A 386 -7.09 9.80 -31.31
C ALA A 386 -8.26 9.23 -30.50
N GLU A 387 -8.19 7.95 -30.17
CA GLU A 387 -9.10 7.35 -29.18
C GLU A 387 -8.93 8.09 -27.86
N GLU A 388 -9.97 8.75 -27.39
CA GLU A 388 -10.02 9.32 -26.03
C GLU A 388 -9.79 8.21 -25.02
N GLN A 389 -8.66 8.25 -24.33
CA GLN A 389 -8.34 7.25 -23.30
C GLN A 389 -9.29 7.39 -22.11
N ARG A 390 -10.02 6.31 -21.85
CA ARG A 390 -11.01 6.21 -20.75
C ARG A 390 -10.38 6.12 -19.36
N VAL A 391 -9.10 5.76 -19.29
CA VAL A 391 -8.39 5.58 -18.02
C VAL A 391 -7.17 6.49 -17.99
N GLN A 392 -7.10 7.36 -16.97
CA GLN A 392 -6.11 8.42 -16.89
C GLN A 392 -5.48 8.51 -15.48
N VAL A 393 -4.30 9.12 -15.39
CA VAL A 393 -3.66 9.41 -14.10
C VAL A 393 -3.98 10.84 -13.68
N HIS A 394 -4.92 10.99 -12.76
CA HIS A 394 -5.26 12.30 -12.21
C HIS A 394 -4.05 12.90 -11.48
N GLN A 395 -3.62 14.12 -11.87
CA GLN A 395 -2.38 14.73 -11.36
C GLN A 395 -2.38 14.91 -9.84
N TRP A 396 -3.50 15.32 -9.27
CA TRP A 396 -3.63 15.54 -7.84
C TRP A 396 -3.48 14.25 -7.02
N PHE A 397 -3.88 13.07 -7.55
CA PHE A 397 -3.73 11.77 -6.89
C PHE A 397 -2.32 11.15 -7.01
N ARG A 398 -1.36 11.83 -7.63
CA ARG A 398 0.02 11.34 -7.78
C ARG A 398 0.79 11.29 -6.45
N GLY A 399 0.46 12.12 -5.49
CA GLY A 399 1.08 12.14 -4.18
C GLY A 399 0.92 10.80 -3.43
N SER A 400 1.92 10.38 -2.67
CA SER A 400 1.89 9.12 -1.92
C SER A 400 0.77 9.05 -0.87
N LYS A 401 0.34 10.20 -0.34
CA LYS A 401 -0.75 10.31 0.63
C LYS A 401 -2.13 10.24 -0.01
N GLN A 402 -2.24 10.65 -1.27
CA GLN A 402 -3.48 10.74 -2.04
C GLN A 402 -3.72 9.50 -2.91
N ALA A 403 -2.73 8.60 -3.02
CA ALA A 403 -2.76 7.47 -3.95
C ALA A 403 -4.01 6.58 -3.82
N LEU A 404 -4.55 6.42 -2.62
CA LEU A 404 -5.75 5.62 -2.37
C LEU A 404 -7.06 6.32 -2.73
N LEU A 405 -7.02 7.60 -3.11
CA LEU A 405 -8.21 8.39 -3.45
C LEU A 405 -8.64 8.23 -4.92
N ALA A 406 -7.77 7.74 -5.82
CA ALA A 406 -8.12 7.42 -7.22
C ALA A 406 -9.16 6.29 -7.30
N ASN A 407 -9.95 6.23 -8.41
CA ASN A 407 -10.97 5.17 -8.57
C ASN A 407 -10.34 3.77 -8.55
N PHE A 408 -9.36 3.53 -9.39
CA PHE A 408 -8.68 2.22 -9.47
C PHE A 408 -7.26 2.34 -8.91
N VAL A 409 -7.00 1.57 -7.87
CA VAL A 409 -5.68 1.57 -7.22
C VAL A 409 -5.14 0.14 -7.22
N ILE A 410 -4.00 -0.02 -7.87
CA ILE A 410 -3.21 -1.25 -7.81
C ILE A 410 -1.97 -0.96 -6.98
N GLY A 411 -1.67 -1.78 -6.00
CA GLY A 411 -0.50 -1.54 -5.17
C GLY A 411 -0.06 -2.74 -4.36
N THR A 412 0.95 -2.54 -3.54
CA THR A 412 1.29 -3.57 -2.56
C THR A 412 0.27 -3.56 -1.41
N VAL A 413 0.07 -4.72 -0.79
CA VAL A 413 -0.79 -4.85 0.40
C VAL A 413 -0.35 -3.89 1.51
N ASP A 414 0.91 -3.49 1.55
CA ASP A 414 1.43 -2.53 2.51
C ASP A 414 0.59 -1.23 2.55
N GLN A 415 0.02 -0.82 1.39
CA GLN A 415 -0.86 0.36 1.32
C GLN A 415 -2.13 0.19 2.16
N LEU A 416 -2.71 -1.02 2.17
CA LEU A 416 -3.83 -1.37 3.04
C LEU A 416 -3.39 -1.47 4.50
N LEU A 417 -2.28 -2.17 4.77
CA LEU A 417 -1.79 -2.38 6.14
C LEU A 417 -1.44 -1.06 6.83
N MET A 418 -0.96 -0.08 6.08
CA MET A 418 -0.71 1.28 6.59
C MET A 418 -1.97 2.00 7.09
N ALA A 419 -3.18 1.60 6.68
CA ALA A 419 -4.41 2.14 7.28
C ALA A 419 -4.62 1.67 8.73
N ALA A 420 -3.98 0.59 9.15
CA ALA A 420 -3.99 0.11 10.51
C ALA A 420 -2.93 0.76 11.42
N LEU A 421 -2.03 1.59 10.86
CA LEU A 421 -0.89 2.15 11.57
C LEU A 421 -1.10 3.60 12.00
N CYS A 422 -0.59 3.95 13.18
CA CYS A 422 -0.52 5.34 13.64
C CYS A 422 0.45 6.12 12.75
N GLN A 423 -0.06 6.95 11.86
CA GLN A 423 0.74 7.81 10.99
C GLN A 423 0.00 9.11 10.65
N LYS A 424 0.75 10.15 10.35
CA LYS A 424 0.16 11.42 9.92
C LYS A 424 -0.67 11.21 8.63
N HIS A 425 -1.85 11.80 8.55
CA HIS A 425 -2.80 11.69 7.43
C HIS A 425 -3.37 10.28 7.18
N VAL A 426 -3.37 9.39 8.18
CA VAL A 426 -3.98 8.05 8.05
C VAL A 426 -5.47 8.13 7.72
N MET A 427 -6.16 9.21 8.10
CA MET A 427 -7.57 9.47 7.78
C MET A 427 -7.83 9.50 6.26
N LEU A 428 -6.88 10.02 5.45
CA LEU A 428 -6.98 9.95 3.98
C LEU A 428 -6.97 8.51 3.46
N ARG A 429 -6.23 7.61 4.10
CA ARG A 429 -6.23 6.19 3.75
C ARG A 429 -7.56 5.52 4.08
N HIS A 430 -8.11 5.84 5.25
CA HIS A 430 -9.45 5.37 5.64
C HIS A 430 -10.51 5.85 4.66
N LEU A 431 -10.51 7.14 4.32
CA LEU A 431 -11.43 7.72 3.33
C LEU A 431 -11.31 7.03 1.96
N GLY A 432 -10.07 6.87 1.46
CA GLY A 432 -9.83 6.24 0.17
C GLY A 432 -10.25 4.78 0.11
N LEU A 433 -10.05 4.00 1.19
CA LEU A 433 -10.45 2.59 1.27
C LEU A 433 -11.95 2.42 1.51
N ALA A 434 -12.58 3.29 2.28
CA ALA A 434 -14.02 3.24 2.58
C ALA A 434 -14.88 3.35 1.31
N GLY A 435 -14.39 4.02 0.28
CA GLY A 435 -15.06 4.18 -1.02
C GLY A 435 -14.75 3.09 -2.05
N LYS A 436 -14.21 1.93 -1.68
CA LYS A 436 -13.76 0.92 -2.64
C LYS A 436 -14.27 -0.48 -2.34
N VAL A 437 -14.23 -1.36 -3.36
CA VAL A 437 -14.12 -2.79 -3.14
C VAL A 437 -12.64 -3.13 -2.92
N VAL A 438 -12.30 -3.73 -1.78
CA VAL A 438 -10.93 -4.03 -1.41
C VAL A 438 -10.61 -5.48 -1.76
N ILE A 439 -9.66 -5.68 -2.68
CA ILE A 439 -9.17 -7.00 -3.09
C ILE A 439 -7.76 -7.20 -2.53
N VAL A 440 -7.50 -8.33 -1.88
CA VAL A 440 -6.18 -8.70 -1.36
C VAL A 440 -5.79 -10.06 -1.91
N ASP A 441 -4.71 -10.11 -2.67
CA ASP A 441 -4.20 -11.36 -3.22
C ASP A 441 -3.14 -11.99 -2.31
N GLU A 442 -3.05 -13.33 -2.37
CA GLU A 442 -2.11 -14.17 -1.61
C GLU A 442 -2.12 -13.85 -0.09
N CYS A 443 -3.31 -13.71 0.50
CA CYS A 443 -3.47 -13.30 1.90
C CYS A 443 -2.88 -14.28 2.93
N HIS A 444 -2.48 -15.48 2.50
CA HIS A 444 -1.78 -16.49 3.32
C HIS A 444 -0.27 -16.18 3.50
N ALA A 445 0.31 -15.36 2.61
CA ALA A 445 1.76 -15.11 2.58
C ALA A 445 2.28 -14.18 3.71
N TYR A 446 1.40 -13.72 4.60
CA TYR A 446 1.75 -12.75 5.64
C TYR A 446 2.14 -13.46 6.95
N ASP A 447 3.20 -12.95 7.59
CA ASP A 447 3.63 -13.41 8.91
C ASP A 447 2.68 -12.92 10.02
N ALA A 448 2.92 -13.34 11.27
CA ALA A 448 2.07 -12.96 12.40
C ALA A 448 2.06 -11.46 12.70
N TYR A 449 3.12 -10.74 12.36
CA TYR A 449 3.23 -9.30 12.52
C TYR A 449 2.31 -8.57 11.52
N MET A 450 2.46 -8.87 10.22
CA MET A 450 1.61 -8.31 9.16
C MET A 450 0.14 -8.73 9.31
N ASN A 451 -0.10 -9.98 9.74
CA ASN A 451 -1.45 -10.47 10.01
C ASN A 451 -2.17 -9.64 11.06
N ARG A 452 -1.45 -9.12 12.07
CA ARG A 452 -2.05 -8.25 13.08
C ARG A 452 -2.54 -6.92 12.50
N TYR A 453 -1.83 -6.39 11.51
CA TYR A 453 -2.25 -5.18 10.78
C TYR A 453 -3.40 -5.46 9.83
N LEU A 454 -3.39 -6.61 9.14
CA LEU A 454 -4.51 -7.00 8.29
C LEU A 454 -5.80 -7.17 9.11
N ASP A 455 -5.73 -7.82 10.27
CA ASP A 455 -6.88 -7.97 11.16
C ASP A 455 -7.44 -6.61 11.57
N ARG A 456 -6.59 -5.64 11.97
CA ARG A 456 -7.01 -4.29 12.33
C ARG A 456 -7.60 -3.53 11.13
N ALA A 457 -7.02 -3.65 9.96
CA ALA A 457 -7.58 -3.05 8.74
C ALA A 457 -8.96 -3.63 8.44
N LEU A 458 -9.14 -4.95 8.56
CA LEU A 458 -10.44 -5.61 8.36
C LEU A 458 -11.48 -5.18 9.39
N GLU A 459 -11.11 -4.97 10.67
CA GLU A 459 -12.01 -4.42 11.70
C GLU A 459 -12.55 -3.05 11.27
N TRP A 460 -11.71 -2.17 10.72
CA TRP A 460 -12.11 -0.86 10.22
C TRP A 460 -12.94 -0.96 8.94
N LEU A 461 -12.52 -1.78 7.97
CA LEU A 461 -13.28 -2.00 6.73
C LEU A 461 -14.67 -2.60 7.01
N GLY A 462 -14.76 -3.52 7.97
CA GLY A 462 -16.03 -4.09 8.39
C GLY A 462 -16.96 -3.07 9.04
N TRP A 463 -16.41 -2.10 9.78
CA TRP A 463 -17.20 -1.00 10.35
C TRP A 463 -17.74 -0.07 9.25
N TYR A 464 -16.90 0.30 8.28
CA TYR A 464 -17.32 1.09 7.12
C TYR A 464 -18.22 0.34 6.15
N ARG A 465 -18.46 -0.96 6.38
CA ARG A 465 -19.20 -1.85 5.46
C ARG A 465 -18.59 -1.89 4.06
N VAL A 466 -17.26 -1.95 3.99
CA VAL A 466 -16.51 -2.06 2.74
C VAL A 466 -16.56 -3.51 2.27
N PRO A 467 -16.98 -3.79 1.02
CA PRO A 467 -16.86 -5.13 0.45
C PRO A 467 -15.39 -5.54 0.32
N VAL A 468 -15.03 -6.72 0.84
CA VAL A 468 -13.65 -7.23 0.83
C VAL A 468 -13.59 -8.57 0.12
N ILE A 469 -12.62 -8.75 -0.77
CA ILE A 469 -12.34 -10.02 -1.46
C ILE A 469 -10.92 -10.45 -1.13
N LEU A 470 -10.77 -11.59 -0.49
CA LEU A 470 -9.47 -12.17 -0.17
C LEU A 470 -9.21 -13.39 -1.05
N LEU A 471 -8.06 -13.43 -1.71
CA LEU A 471 -7.63 -14.51 -2.57
C LEU A 471 -6.49 -15.29 -1.91
N SER A 472 -6.55 -16.60 -1.99
CA SER A 472 -5.52 -17.48 -1.45
C SER A 472 -5.40 -18.76 -2.28
N ALA A 473 -4.19 -19.32 -2.36
CA ALA A 473 -3.99 -20.67 -2.86
C ALA A 473 -4.05 -21.71 -1.72
N THR A 474 -3.65 -21.31 -0.52
CA THR A 474 -3.41 -22.23 0.61
C THR A 474 -3.72 -21.51 1.92
N LEU A 475 -4.96 -21.59 2.42
CA LEU A 475 -5.34 -20.87 3.66
C LEU A 475 -5.68 -21.87 4.78
N PRO A 476 -5.01 -21.80 5.95
CA PRO A 476 -5.42 -22.57 7.11
C PRO A 476 -6.83 -22.19 7.57
N ALA A 477 -7.66 -23.18 7.92
CA ALA A 477 -9.05 -22.98 8.33
C ALA A 477 -9.17 -22.03 9.54
N ARG A 478 -8.23 -22.12 10.49
CA ARG A 478 -8.11 -21.20 11.61
C ARG A 478 -7.94 -19.75 11.13
N ARG A 479 -7.03 -19.52 10.18
CA ARG A 479 -6.75 -18.16 9.65
C ARG A 479 -7.97 -17.60 8.92
N ARG A 480 -8.67 -18.43 8.14
CA ARG A 480 -9.95 -18.05 7.51
C ARG A 480 -10.97 -17.57 8.56
N ALA A 481 -11.10 -18.29 9.67
CA ALA A 481 -12.01 -17.90 10.75
C ALA A 481 -11.58 -16.55 11.40
N GLU A 482 -10.30 -16.36 11.68
CA GLU A 482 -9.75 -15.11 12.25
C GLU A 482 -10.04 -13.90 11.34
N LEU A 483 -9.86 -14.03 10.00
CA LEU A 483 -10.12 -12.97 9.04
C LEU A 483 -11.62 -12.58 9.01
N ILE A 484 -12.52 -13.56 9.00
CA ILE A 484 -13.96 -13.32 9.03
C ILE A 484 -14.38 -12.67 10.36
N GLU A 485 -13.86 -13.16 11.49
CA GLU A 485 -14.17 -12.62 12.81
C GLU A 485 -13.64 -11.20 12.98
N ALA A 486 -12.48 -10.89 12.43
CA ALA A 486 -11.93 -9.52 12.40
C ALA A 486 -12.86 -8.58 11.62
N TYR A 487 -13.25 -8.95 10.39
CA TYR A 487 -14.17 -8.15 9.60
C TYR A 487 -15.54 -7.96 10.29
N GLN A 488 -16.07 -8.99 10.93
CA GLN A 488 -17.32 -8.90 11.70
C GLN A 488 -17.15 -8.25 13.08
N GLN A 489 -15.94 -7.80 13.46
CA GLN A 489 -15.62 -7.15 14.73
C GLN A 489 -16.02 -8.00 15.96
N LYS A 490 -15.90 -9.30 15.85
CA LYS A 490 -16.18 -10.21 16.96
C LYS A 490 -15.04 -10.15 17.96
N ARG A 491 -15.27 -9.51 19.10
CA ARG A 491 -14.30 -9.38 20.20
C ARG A 491 -13.97 -10.71 20.88
N ARG A 492 -14.80 -11.74 20.72
CA ARG A 492 -14.60 -13.08 21.24
C ARG A 492 -14.84 -14.08 20.12
N PRO A 493 -14.10 -15.19 20.08
CA PRO A 493 -14.37 -16.27 19.14
C PRO A 493 -15.84 -16.65 19.23
N GLY A 494 -16.51 -16.65 18.11
CA GLY A 494 -17.91 -17.13 18.07
C GLY A 494 -17.96 -18.63 18.34
N PRO A 495 -19.18 -19.19 18.56
CA PRO A 495 -19.33 -20.62 18.80
C PRO A 495 -18.74 -21.44 17.64
N ASP A 496 -18.39 -22.67 17.94
CA ASP A 496 -17.97 -23.64 16.92
C ASP A 496 -19.05 -23.79 15.85
N ALA A 497 -18.64 -23.54 14.61
CA ALA A 497 -19.53 -23.65 13.45
C ALA A 497 -18.83 -24.45 12.35
N PRO A 498 -19.58 -25.27 11.56
CA PRO A 498 -18.97 -26.15 10.54
C PRO A 498 -18.07 -25.43 9.54
N TRP A 499 -18.36 -24.20 9.21
CA TRP A 499 -17.56 -23.40 8.26
C TRP A 499 -16.14 -23.10 8.78
N LYS A 500 -15.89 -23.09 10.10
CA LYS A 500 -14.59 -22.81 10.69
C LYS A 500 -13.58 -23.92 10.45
N THR A 501 -14.05 -25.15 10.35
CA THR A 501 -13.22 -26.37 10.21
C THR A 501 -13.32 -27.01 8.83
N SER A 502 -14.07 -26.41 7.90
CA SER A 502 -14.23 -26.94 6.55
C SER A 502 -12.91 -27.03 5.80
N CYS A 503 -12.65 -28.17 5.18
CA CYS A 503 -11.44 -28.46 4.40
C CYS A 503 -11.76 -28.65 2.90
N GLY A 504 -12.95 -28.25 2.44
CA GLY A 504 -13.30 -28.27 1.01
C GLY A 504 -12.29 -27.50 0.16
N TYR A 505 -12.07 -27.91 -1.10
CA TYR A 505 -11.15 -27.23 -2.00
C TYR A 505 -11.49 -27.49 -3.48
N PRO A 506 -11.56 -26.47 -4.35
CA PRO A 506 -11.59 -25.04 -4.01
C PRO A 506 -12.78 -24.67 -3.14
N LEU A 507 -12.60 -23.68 -2.30
CA LEU A 507 -13.59 -23.25 -1.31
C LEU A 507 -13.87 -21.76 -1.44
N LEU A 508 -15.14 -21.42 -1.49
CA LEU A 508 -15.62 -20.04 -1.38
C LEU A 508 -16.32 -19.89 -0.02
N THR A 509 -15.90 -18.90 0.76
CA THR A 509 -16.53 -18.54 2.04
C THR A 509 -16.87 -17.06 2.02
N TRP A 510 -18.11 -16.69 2.34
CA TRP A 510 -18.48 -15.27 2.39
C TRP A 510 -19.43 -14.98 3.55
N THR A 511 -19.47 -13.71 3.94
CA THR A 511 -20.42 -13.24 4.93
C THR A 511 -21.61 -12.60 4.21
N ASP A 512 -22.79 -12.84 4.75
CA ASP A 512 -24.03 -12.17 4.37
C ASP A 512 -24.67 -11.60 5.65
N GLY A 513 -24.38 -10.34 5.93
CA GLY A 513 -24.66 -9.78 7.24
C GLY A 513 -23.93 -10.53 8.36
N ALA A 514 -24.68 -11.08 9.31
CA ALA A 514 -24.12 -11.83 10.45
C ALA A 514 -23.84 -13.31 10.12
N GLN A 515 -24.36 -13.84 9.02
CA GLN A 515 -24.22 -15.24 8.63
C GLN A 515 -22.96 -15.46 7.81
N VAL A 516 -22.43 -16.68 7.87
CA VAL A 516 -21.30 -17.11 7.05
C VAL A 516 -21.80 -18.25 6.16
N GLN A 517 -21.63 -18.07 4.86
CA GLN A 517 -21.97 -19.03 3.82
C GLN A 517 -20.70 -19.69 3.27
N GLN A 518 -20.82 -20.93 2.81
CA GLN A 518 -19.70 -21.64 2.15
C GLN A 518 -20.19 -22.45 0.96
N LYS A 519 -19.34 -22.54 -0.08
CA LYS A 519 -19.54 -23.37 -1.26
C LYS A 519 -18.22 -24.02 -1.66
N THR A 520 -18.17 -25.36 -1.64
CA THR A 520 -17.09 -26.10 -2.31
C THR A 520 -17.39 -26.15 -3.80
N ILE A 521 -16.40 -25.79 -4.62
CA ILE A 521 -16.55 -25.63 -6.06
C ILE A 521 -16.04 -26.89 -6.75
N PRO A 522 -16.85 -27.61 -7.54
CA PRO A 522 -16.36 -28.72 -8.33
C PRO A 522 -15.43 -28.24 -9.43
N LEU A 523 -14.31 -28.91 -9.63
CA LEU A 523 -13.36 -28.60 -10.71
C LEU A 523 -13.43 -29.74 -11.75
N ASP A 524 -13.58 -29.37 -13.02
CA ASP A 524 -13.50 -30.28 -14.17
C ASP A 524 -12.03 -30.51 -14.63
N THR A 525 -11.06 -30.36 -13.72
CA THR A 525 -9.64 -30.56 -14.03
C THR A 525 -9.22 -31.98 -13.64
N ALA A 526 -8.54 -32.66 -14.55
CA ALA A 526 -7.97 -33.97 -14.26
C ALA A 526 -6.98 -33.89 -13.09
N ALA A 527 -7.14 -34.76 -12.13
CA ALA A 527 -6.22 -34.90 -11.01
C ALA A 527 -4.79 -35.15 -11.50
N ARG A 528 -3.83 -34.45 -10.93
CA ARG A 528 -2.41 -34.57 -11.26
C ARG A 528 -1.64 -35.13 -10.07
N ASN A 529 -1.08 -36.32 -10.24
CA ASN A 529 -0.24 -36.94 -9.25
C ASN A 529 1.22 -36.47 -9.40
N VAL A 530 1.80 -35.99 -8.31
CA VAL A 530 3.19 -35.55 -8.22
C VAL A 530 3.92 -36.50 -7.26
N GLN A 531 4.91 -37.20 -7.76
CA GLN A 531 5.80 -38.01 -6.92
C GLN A 531 6.74 -37.12 -6.13
N THR A 532 6.86 -37.34 -4.85
CA THR A 532 7.84 -36.69 -3.99
C THR A 532 9.02 -37.59 -3.71
N VAL A 533 10.24 -37.07 -3.82
CA VAL A 533 11.48 -37.77 -3.58
C VAL A 533 12.32 -36.94 -2.60
N ARG A 534 12.92 -37.57 -1.60
CA ARG A 534 13.83 -36.85 -0.71
C ARG A 534 15.26 -37.02 -1.22
N LEU A 535 16.00 -35.93 -1.26
CA LEU A 535 17.40 -35.88 -1.70
C LEU A 535 18.24 -35.06 -0.72
N THR A 536 19.53 -35.39 -0.66
CA THR A 536 20.52 -34.46 -0.09
C THR A 536 21.06 -33.50 -1.14
N THR A 537 21.74 -32.45 -0.72
CA THR A 537 22.34 -31.48 -1.66
C THR A 537 23.44 -32.12 -2.51
N GLU A 538 24.09 -33.17 -2.00
CA GLU A 538 25.12 -33.93 -2.67
C GLU A 538 24.59 -34.75 -3.85
N GLU A 539 23.37 -35.30 -3.72
CA GLU A 539 22.71 -36.15 -4.72
C GLU A 539 22.04 -35.33 -5.85
N LEU A 540 21.91 -34.03 -5.67
CA LEU A 540 21.22 -33.14 -6.60
C LEU A 540 21.76 -33.18 -8.05
N PRO A 541 23.10 -33.10 -8.29
CA PRO A 541 23.63 -33.15 -9.65
C PRO A 541 23.34 -34.47 -10.37
N ASP A 542 23.47 -35.59 -9.71
CA ASP A 542 23.22 -36.92 -10.26
C ASP A 542 21.75 -37.12 -10.58
N PHE A 543 20.85 -36.64 -9.71
CA PHE A 543 19.41 -36.66 -9.93
C PHE A 543 19.03 -35.85 -11.19
N LEU A 544 19.53 -34.62 -11.33
CA LEU A 544 19.25 -33.78 -12.48
C LEU A 544 19.85 -34.35 -13.76
N SER A 545 21.06 -34.87 -13.73
CA SER A 545 21.71 -35.55 -14.84
C SER A 545 20.85 -36.69 -15.37
N GLN A 546 20.39 -37.56 -14.47
CA GLN A 546 19.53 -38.70 -14.81
C GLN A 546 18.17 -38.25 -15.37
N LYS A 547 17.50 -37.30 -14.73
CA LYS A 547 16.17 -36.85 -15.17
C LYS A 547 16.20 -36.11 -16.48
N MET A 548 17.22 -35.29 -16.72
CA MET A 548 17.36 -34.44 -17.91
C MET A 548 18.23 -35.06 -19.03
N GLN A 549 18.52 -36.35 -18.99
CA GLN A 549 19.34 -37.02 -20.02
C GLN A 549 18.70 -36.94 -21.43
N ALA A 550 17.38 -36.88 -21.54
CA ALA A 550 16.64 -36.77 -22.79
C ALA A 550 16.15 -35.33 -23.07
N GLY A 551 16.73 -34.33 -22.39
CA GLY A 551 16.35 -32.90 -22.52
C GLY A 551 15.31 -32.46 -21.48
N GLY A 552 14.65 -31.31 -21.76
CA GLY A 552 13.68 -30.67 -20.86
C GLY A 552 14.31 -29.63 -19.95
N CYS A 553 13.52 -29.08 -19.00
CA CYS A 553 13.98 -28.06 -18.08
C CYS A 553 13.71 -28.40 -16.61
N ALA A 554 14.58 -27.92 -15.74
CA ALA A 554 14.48 -28.10 -14.28
C ALA A 554 14.38 -26.77 -13.54
N GLY A 555 13.53 -26.75 -12.50
CA GLY A 555 13.52 -25.68 -11.50
C GLY A 555 14.16 -26.17 -10.20
N VAL A 556 15.10 -25.42 -9.65
CA VAL A 556 15.73 -25.67 -8.36
C VAL A 556 15.45 -24.47 -7.46
N ILE A 557 14.55 -24.61 -6.50
CA ILE A 557 14.14 -23.53 -5.60
C ILE A 557 14.73 -23.76 -4.21
N VAL A 558 15.58 -22.84 -3.78
CA VAL A 558 16.22 -22.86 -2.45
C VAL A 558 15.77 -21.66 -1.61
N ASN A 559 16.05 -21.71 -0.30
CA ASN A 559 15.46 -20.76 0.65
C ASN A 559 16.28 -19.49 0.84
N THR A 560 17.55 -19.47 0.41
CA THR A 560 18.43 -18.30 0.54
C THR A 560 19.16 -17.98 -0.77
N VAL A 561 19.45 -16.70 -1.00
CA VAL A 561 20.18 -16.23 -2.19
C VAL A 561 21.58 -16.86 -2.25
N ARG A 562 22.29 -16.88 -1.13
CA ARG A 562 23.62 -17.47 -1.06
C ARG A 562 23.61 -18.94 -1.50
N LYS A 563 22.65 -19.72 -1.02
CA LYS A 563 22.52 -21.14 -1.41
C LYS A 563 22.17 -21.27 -2.89
N ALA A 564 21.36 -20.37 -3.46
CA ALA A 564 21.07 -20.36 -4.90
C ALA A 564 22.35 -20.15 -5.73
N GLN A 565 23.19 -19.22 -5.33
CA GLN A 565 24.47 -18.94 -5.98
C GLN A 565 25.44 -20.13 -5.85
N GLU A 566 25.57 -20.72 -4.65
CA GLU A 566 26.43 -21.91 -4.38
C GLU A 566 25.98 -23.14 -5.18
N VAL A 567 24.65 -23.41 -5.20
CA VAL A 567 24.08 -24.54 -5.97
C VAL A 567 24.27 -24.33 -7.46
N ALA A 568 24.03 -23.14 -7.97
CA ALA A 568 24.21 -22.86 -9.39
C ALA A 568 25.68 -22.99 -9.82
N GLN A 569 26.62 -22.50 -9.01
CA GLN A 569 28.06 -22.65 -9.28
C GLN A 569 28.45 -24.12 -9.33
N ARG A 570 27.96 -24.92 -8.37
CA ARG A 570 28.24 -26.37 -8.34
C ARG A 570 27.67 -27.09 -9.57
N LEU A 571 26.42 -26.77 -9.95
CA LEU A 571 25.77 -27.37 -11.12
C LEU A 571 26.50 -27.03 -12.44
N ARG A 572 26.97 -25.80 -12.61
CA ARG A 572 27.78 -25.40 -13.77
C ARG A 572 29.10 -26.18 -13.86
N GLN A 573 29.70 -26.51 -12.72
CA GLN A 573 30.94 -27.30 -12.68
C GLN A 573 30.72 -28.78 -13.00
N VAL A 574 29.62 -29.38 -12.49
CA VAL A 574 29.36 -30.82 -12.61
C VAL A 574 28.58 -31.17 -13.88
N LEU A 575 27.75 -30.27 -14.36
CA LEU A 575 26.89 -30.44 -15.55
C LEU A 575 27.19 -29.35 -16.61
N PRO A 576 28.43 -29.31 -17.14
CA PRO A 576 28.82 -28.22 -18.07
C PRO A 576 28.07 -28.21 -19.40
N GLU A 577 27.40 -29.32 -19.75
CA GLU A 577 26.53 -29.40 -20.95
C GLU A 577 25.14 -28.81 -20.74
N LYS A 578 24.76 -28.43 -19.49
CA LYS A 578 23.49 -27.80 -19.18
C LYS A 578 23.65 -26.31 -18.98
N GLU A 579 22.65 -25.57 -19.40
CA GLU A 579 22.61 -24.14 -19.13
C GLU A 579 22.02 -23.88 -17.75
N VAL A 580 22.81 -23.29 -16.84
CA VAL A 580 22.38 -22.99 -15.48
C VAL A 580 22.21 -21.49 -15.30
N GLN A 581 20.95 -21.05 -15.13
CA GLN A 581 20.59 -19.66 -14.86
C GLN A 581 20.23 -19.47 -13.39
N VAL A 582 20.60 -18.30 -12.83
CA VAL A 582 20.25 -17.93 -11.44
C VAL A 582 19.20 -16.83 -11.45
N PHE A 583 18.20 -16.93 -10.55
CA PHE A 583 17.15 -15.91 -10.41
C PHE A 583 16.79 -15.67 -8.93
N HIS A 584 17.11 -14.46 -8.43
CA HIS A 584 16.84 -14.06 -7.04
C HIS A 584 16.73 -12.53 -6.89
N ALA A 585 16.49 -12.06 -5.67
CA ALA A 585 16.22 -10.65 -5.37
C ALA A 585 17.46 -9.73 -5.43
N GLN A 586 18.68 -10.27 -5.46
CA GLN A 586 19.94 -9.48 -5.46
C GLN A 586 20.49 -9.25 -6.88
N PHE A 587 19.61 -9.00 -7.84
CA PHE A 587 19.95 -8.43 -9.13
C PHE A 587 19.50 -6.97 -9.18
N LEU A 588 20.22 -6.15 -9.94
CA LEU A 588 19.76 -4.82 -10.32
C LEU A 588 18.38 -4.90 -10.97
N MET A 589 17.55 -3.90 -10.75
CA MET A 589 16.19 -3.89 -11.27
C MET A 589 16.12 -4.13 -12.79
N PRO A 590 16.95 -3.49 -13.65
CA PRO A 590 16.95 -3.77 -15.08
C PRO A 590 17.41 -5.19 -15.43
N ASP A 591 18.46 -5.71 -14.76
CA ASP A 591 18.95 -7.07 -14.99
C ASP A 591 17.92 -8.11 -14.57
N ARG A 592 17.20 -7.85 -13.48
CA ARG A 592 16.11 -8.70 -12.99
C ARG A 592 14.95 -8.72 -13.97
N ALA A 593 14.54 -7.56 -14.49
CA ALA A 593 13.45 -7.45 -15.46
C ALA A 593 13.80 -8.18 -16.79
N ALA A 594 15.03 -8.02 -17.27
CA ALA A 594 15.50 -8.72 -18.48
C ALA A 594 15.51 -10.25 -18.28
N ARG A 595 15.95 -10.73 -17.10
CA ARG A 595 15.93 -12.17 -16.77
C ARG A 595 14.50 -12.71 -16.65
N GLU A 596 13.61 -11.95 -16.05
CA GLU A 596 12.20 -12.32 -15.93
C GLU A 596 11.56 -12.48 -17.31
N GLN A 597 11.80 -11.54 -18.22
CA GLN A 597 11.33 -11.63 -19.60
C GLN A 597 11.92 -12.86 -20.31
N GLU A 598 13.22 -13.13 -20.15
CA GLU A 598 13.86 -14.29 -20.74
C GLU A 598 13.32 -15.61 -20.18
N LEU A 599 13.09 -15.70 -18.86
CA LEU A 599 12.44 -16.88 -18.26
C LEU A 599 11.02 -17.06 -18.80
N MET A 600 10.23 -16.00 -18.89
CA MET A 600 8.88 -16.06 -19.47
C MET A 600 8.88 -16.48 -20.93
N ARG A 601 9.85 -16.05 -21.70
CA ARG A 601 10.04 -16.46 -23.11
C ARG A 601 10.38 -17.96 -23.19
N ARG A 602 11.36 -18.43 -22.37
CA ARG A 602 11.91 -19.79 -22.46
C ARG A 602 11.05 -20.87 -21.81
N ILE A 603 10.42 -20.59 -20.67
CA ILE A 603 9.66 -21.57 -19.88
C ILE A 603 8.23 -21.11 -19.56
N GLY A 604 7.77 -19.98 -20.11
CA GLY A 604 6.39 -19.51 -19.97
C GLY A 604 5.41 -20.26 -20.88
N LYS A 605 4.13 -19.91 -20.82
CA LYS A 605 3.01 -20.58 -21.49
C LYS A 605 3.21 -20.83 -23.02
N ARG A 606 3.89 -19.92 -23.72
CA ARG A 606 4.09 -19.97 -25.18
C ARG A 606 5.41 -20.60 -25.61
N SER A 607 6.27 -21.04 -24.67
CA SER A 607 7.59 -21.57 -24.98
C SER A 607 7.55 -22.91 -25.71
N THR A 608 8.51 -23.13 -26.60
CA THR A 608 8.70 -24.36 -27.36
C THR A 608 9.59 -25.37 -26.63
N ALA A 609 9.59 -26.63 -27.07
CA ALA A 609 10.47 -27.66 -26.47
C ALA A 609 11.95 -27.31 -26.64
N ALA A 610 12.35 -26.72 -27.79
CA ALA A 610 13.75 -26.35 -28.08
C ALA A 610 14.25 -25.20 -27.17
N GLU A 611 13.39 -24.24 -26.82
CA GLU A 611 13.75 -23.12 -25.96
C GLU A 611 13.99 -23.57 -24.49
N ARG A 612 13.38 -24.66 -24.08
CA ARG A 612 13.44 -25.21 -22.73
C ARG A 612 14.56 -26.23 -22.53
N ASP A 613 15.06 -26.76 -23.63
CA ASP A 613 15.96 -27.91 -23.62
C ASP A 613 17.28 -27.61 -22.89
N GLY A 614 17.65 -28.46 -21.96
CA GLY A 614 18.89 -28.36 -21.18
C GLY A 614 18.94 -27.22 -20.16
N LEU A 615 17.84 -26.46 -19.92
CA LEU A 615 17.82 -25.35 -19.00
C LEU A 615 17.58 -25.78 -17.54
N ILE A 616 18.44 -25.35 -16.64
CA ILE A 616 18.27 -25.45 -15.20
C ILE A 616 18.17 -24.04 -14.63
N VAL A 617 17.06 -23.73 -13.98
CA VAL A 617 16.85 -22.45 -13.31
C VAL A 617 16.98 -22.64 -11.81
N VAL A 618 17.98 -22.02 -11.21
CA VAL A 618 18.19 -22.02 -9.76
C VAL A 618 17.72 -20.69 -9.19
N GLY A 619 16.81 -20.70 -8.23
CA GLY A 619 16.33 -19.45 -7.65
C GLY A 619 15.79 -19.60 -6.24
N THR A 620 15.23 -18.49 -5.76
CA THR A 620 14.63 -18.39 -4.43
C THR A 620 13.11 -18.20 -4.55
N GLN A 621 12.48 -17.66 -3.50
CA GLN A 621 11.05 -17.38 -3.43
C GLN A 621 10.52 -16.54 -4.63
N VAL A 622 11.39 -15.88 -5.37
CA VAL A 622 10.99 -15.12 -6.59
C VAL A 622 10.45 -16.02 -7.71
N LEU A 623 10.84 -17.32 -7.75
CA LEU A 623 10.29 -18.31 -8.68
C LEU A 623 8.93 -18.90 -8.22
N GLU A 624 8.63 -18.77 -6.95
CA GLU A 624 7.42 -19.28 -6.30
C GLU A 624 6.21 -18.39 -6.57
N GLN A 625 6.43 -17.08 -6.66
CA GLN A 625 5.37 -16.07 -6.84
C GLN A 625 5.58 -15.32 -8.17
N SER A 626 4.54 -14.76 -8.72
CA SER A 626 4.54 -13.78 -9.82
C SER A 626 4.76 -14.30 -11.25
N LEU A 627 5.47 -15.42 -11.47
CA LEU A 627 5.82 -15.89 -12.81
C LEU A 627 4.94 -17.05 -13.29
N ASP A 628 4.47 -16.97 -14.55
CA ASP A 628 3.76 -18.09 -15.20
C ASP A 628 4.76 -19.02 -15.89
N VAL A 629 5.62 -19.65 -15.09
CA VAL A 629 6.65 -20.59 -15.52
C VAL A 629 6.21 -22.04 -15.34
N ASP A 630 6.78 -22.92 -16.17
CA ASP A 630 6.43 -24.34 -16.23
C ASP A 630 7.69 -25.19 -16.33
N PHE A 631 8.05 -25.88 -15.24
CA PHE A 631 9.19 -26.79 -15.15
C PHE A 631 8.76 -28.24 -15.45
N ASP A 632 9.64 -29.01 -16.06
CA ASP A 632 9.42 -30.43 -16.33
C ASP A 632 9.74 -31.31 -15.13
N VAL A 633 10.73 -30.92 -14.33
CA VAL A 633 11.11 -31.48 -13.04
C VAL A 633 11.38 -30.37 -12.05
N MET A 634 11.01 -30.59 -10.82
CA MET A 634 11.23 -29.64 -9.72
C MET A 634 12.12 -30.21 -8.64
N VAL A 635 13.06 -29.40 -8.19
CA VAL A 635 13.79 -29.63 -6.95
C VAL A 635 13.52 -28.46 -6.02
N THR A 636 13.15 -28.70 -4.80
CA THR A 636 12.90 -27.65 -3.82
C THR A 636 13.58 -27.96 -2.50
N GLU A 637 14.18 -26.96 -1.89
CA GLU A 637 14.61 -27.09 -0.50
C GLU A 637 13.40 -27.20 0.42
N LEU A 638 13.52 -27.96 1.52
CA LEU A 638 12.44 -28.10 2.50
C LEU A 638 11.95 -26.74 2.98
N CYS A 639 10.64 -26.51 2.90
CA CYS A 639 9.97 -25.28 3.28
C CYS A 639 8.59 -25.61 3.88
N PRO A 640 7.86 -24.64 4.45
CA PRO A 640 6.48 -24.87 4.91
C PRO A 640 5.59 -25.44 3.81
N MET A 641 4.59 -26.23 4.19
CA MET A 641 3.75 -27.03 3.27
C MET A 641 3.01 -26.17 2.25
N ASP A 642 2.52 -25.02 2.65
CA ASP A 642 1.82 -24.08 1.78
C ASP A 642 2.73 -23.56 0.65
N LEU A 643 3.97 -23.22 0.97
CA LEU A 643 4.99 -22.80 0.00
C LEU A 643 5.44 -23.98 -0.87
N LEU A 644 5.59 -25.16 -0.29
CA LEU A 644 5.92 -26.38 -1.04
C LEU A 644 4.88 -26.65 -2.12
N LEU A 645 3.59 -26.57 -1.78
CA LEU A 645 2.50 -26.76 -2.72
C LEU A 645 2.45 -25.68 -3.82
N GLN A 646 2.82 -24.43 -3.48
CA GLN A 646 2.95 -23.36 -4.47
C GLN A 646 4.10 -23.60 -5.45
N ARG A 647 5.26 -24.07 -4.94
CA ARG A 647 6.40 -24.48 -5.77
C ARG A 647 6.01 -25.62 -6.69
N ILE A 648 5.36 -26.66 -6.16
CA ILE A 648 4.81 -27.77 -6.95
C ILE A 648 3.81 -27.28 -8.00
N GLY A 649 3.08 -26.21 -7.75
CA GLY A 649 2.21 -25.54 -8.71
C GLY A 649 2.95 -24.99 -9.96
N ARG A 650 4.28 -24.88 -9.96
CA ARG A 650 5.13 -24.54 -11.11
C ARG A 650 5.65 -25.77 -11.88
N LEU A 651 5.48 -26.96 -11.33
CA LEU A 651 5.87 -28.20 -11.95
C LEU A 651 4.75 -28.67 -12.92
N GLN A 652 5.07 -28.87 -14.18
CA GLN A 652 4.12 -29.35 -15.21
C GLN A 652 2.78 -28.59 -15.21
N ARG A 653 2.88 -27.27 -15.11
CA ARG A 653 1.75 -26.36 -14.97
C ARG A 653 0.83 -26.33 -16.20
N HIS A 654 1.39 -26.50 -17.39
CA HIS A 654 0.64 -26.52 -18.64
C HIS A 654 0.45 -27.95 -19.14
N PRO A 655 -0.76 -28.53 -19.05
CA PRO A 655 -1.00 -29.97 -19.28
C PRO A 655 -0.78 -30.41 -20.73
N ASN A 656 -1.02 -29.55 -21.72
CA ASN A 656 -0.97 -29.89 -23.14
C ASN A 656 0.46 -29.82 -23.73
N ARG A 657 1.48 -29.91 -22.93
CA ARG A 657 2.87 -29.76 -23.32
C ARG A 657 3.56 -31.11 -23.48
N SER A 658 4.21 -31.31 -24.64
CA SER A 658 5.05 -32.52 -24.86
C SER A 658 6.30 -32.44 -23.98
N ARG A 659 6.59 -33.54 -23.29
CA ARG A 659 7.74 -33.69 -22.38
C ARG A 659 8.56 -34.92 -22.73
N PRO A 660 9.90 -34.89 -22.55
CA PRO A 660 10.74 -36.09 -22.69
C PRO A 660 10.23 -37.24 -21.81
N GLN A 661 10.45 -38.47 -22.29
CA GLN A 661 9.92 -39.65 -21.61
C GLN A 661 10.27 -39.74 -20.11
N PRO A 662 11.51 -39.44 -19.63
CA PRO A 662 11.85 -39.46 -18.22
C PRO A 662 11.11 -38.38 -17.38
N LEU A 663 10.54 -37.34 -18.06
CA LEU A 663 9.88 -36.19 -17.45
C LEU A 663 8.37 -36.18 -17.67
N GLN A 664 7.78 -37.26 -18.16
CA GLN A 664 6.31 -37.36 -18.31
C GLN A 664 5.60 -37.49 -16.97
N THR A 665 6.23 -38.19 -16.00
CA THR A 665 5.74 -38.22 -14.63
C THR A 665 6.21 -36.97 -13.87
N ALA A 666 5.28 -36.27 -13.24
CA ALA A 666 5.63 -35.12 -12.43
C ALA A 666 6.39 -35.55 -11.18
N VAL A 667 7.60 -35.08 -11.00
CA VAL A 667 8.47 -35.40 -9.86
C VAL A 667 8.95 -34.10 -9.20
N CYS A 668 8.69 -34.00 -7.90
CA CYS A 668 9.23 -32.95 -7.04
C CYS A 668 10.22 -33.56 -6.04
N ALA A 669 11.50 -33.26 -6.19
CA ALA A 669 12.51 -33.69 -5.21
C ALA A 669 12.63 -32.61 -4.12
N VAL A 670 12.61 -33.04 -2.86
CA VAL A 670 12.75 -32.18 -1.70
C VAL A 670 14.13 -32.34 -1.11
N LEU A 671 14.94 -31.28 -1.16
CA LEU A 671 16.27 -31.23 -0.55
C LEU A 671 16.14 -31.15 0.96
N ASP A 672 16.69 -32.13 1.65
CA ASP A 672 16.75 -32.25 3.10
C ASP A 672 18.15 -32.62 3.54
N THR A 673 18.52 -32.36 4.77
CA THR A 673 19.86 -32.66 5.31
C THR A 673 20.12 -34.16 5.46
N GLY A 674 19.07 -34.98 5.43
CA GLY A 674 19.15 -36.41 5.72
C GLY A 674 19.39 -36.74 7.22
N THR A 675 19.39 -35.69 8.06
CA THR A 675 19.62 -35.79 9.51
C THR A 675 18.40 -35.25 10.27
N GLU A 676 18.41 -35.29 11.59
CA GLU A 676 17.36 -34.65 12.41
C GLU A 676 17.45 -33.12 12.41
N GLU A 677 18.58 -32.53 12.03
CA GLU A 677 18.81 -31.13 11.95
C GLU A 677 18.30 -30.58 10.62
N PHE A 678 18.00 -29.28 10.59
CA PHE A 678 17.61 -28.56 9.38
C PHE A 678 18.77 -27.73 8.85
N ASP A 679 18.67 -27.31 7.58
CA ASP A 679 19.57 -26.33 7.03
C ASP A 679 19.43 -25.00 7.79
N ARG A 680 20.54 -24.38 8.19
CA ARG A 680 20.56 -23.15 9.01
C ARG A 680 19.88 -21.98 8.31
N GLY A 681 19.99 -21.89 6.99
CA GLY A 681 19.33 -20.85 6.19
C GLY A 681 17.82 -21.04 6.21
N SER A 682 17.36 -22.27 6.05
CA SER A 682 15.93 -22.63 6.10
C SER A 682 15.33 -22.41 7.49
N GLU A 683 16.07 -22.76 8.56
CA GLU A 683 15.65 -22.47 9.94
C GLU A 683 15.49 -20.96 10.21
N ALA A 684 16.44 -20.16 9.73
CA ALA A 684 16.42 -18.72 9.91
C ALA A 684 15.21 -18.05 9.21
N VAL A 685 14.78 -18.62 8.08
CA VAL A 685 13.64 -18.09 7.30
C VAL A 685 12.29 -18.56 7.85
N TYR A 686 12.14 -19.85 8.17
CA TYR A 686 10.83 -20.46 8.44
C TYR A 686 10.63 -20.96 9.87
N GLY A 687 11.70 -21.12 10.63
CA GLY A 687 11.68 -21.73 11.95
C GLY A 687 11.60 -23.26 11.91
N GLN A 688 12.08 -23.91 12.97
CA GLN A 688 12.20 -25.36 13.06
C GLN A 688 10.84 -26.07 13.06
N TRP A 689 9.82 -25.50 13.72
CA TRP A 689 8.50 -26.13 13.91
C TRP A 689 7.78 -26.41 12.59
N LEU A 690 7.67 -25.41 11.70
CA LEU A 690 6.99 -25.59 10.41
C LEU A 690 7.75 -26.53 9.48
N LEU A 691 9.09 -26.48 9.49
CA LEU A 691 9.93 -27.40 8.74
C LEU A 691 9.75 -28.83 9.23
N TRP A 692 9.75 -29.05 10.55
CA TRP A 692 9.52 -30.35 11.15
C TRP A 692 8.17 -30.93 10.79
N ARG A 693 7.10 -30.12 10.91
CA ARG A 693 5.73 -30.56 10.56
C ARG A 693 5.61 -30.90 9.07
N THR A 694 6.19 -30.07 8.20
CA THR A 694 6.19 -30.35 6.75
C THR A 694 6.94 -31.64 6.44
N ARG A 695 8.13 -31.85 7.02
CA ARG A 695 8.92 -33.08 6.87
C ARG A 695 8.14 -34.32 7.31
N ALA A 696 7.44 -34.22 8.43
CA ALA A 696 6.67 -35.33 9.01
C ALA A 696 5.39 -35.64 8.22
N CYS A 697 4.77 -34.61 7.61
CA CYS A 697 3.53 -34.75 6.87
C CYS A 697 3.71 -34.96 5.36
N LEU A 698 4.93 -34.89 4.82
CA LEU A 698 5.21 -35.01 3.40
C LEU A 698 4.95 -36.44 2.92
N PRO A 699 3.92 -36.70 2.07
CA PRO A 699 3.64 -38.02 1.52
C PRO A 699 4.57 -38.35 0.35
N GLU A 700 4.62 -39.61 -0.08
CA GLU A 700 5.36 -40.07 -1.28
C GLU A 700 4.73 -39.61 -2.59
N SER A 701 3.46 -39.26 -2.58
CA SER A 701 2.73 -38.72 -3.74
C SER A 701 1.70 -37.71 -3.28
N ILE A 702 1.56 -36.63 -4.04
CA ILE A 702 0.60 -35.54 -3.82
C ILE A 702 -0.35 -35.51 -5.00
N CYS A 703 -1.66 -35.64 -4.74
CA CYS A 703 -2.72 -35.50 -5.73
C CYS A 703 -3.22 -34.07 -5.74
N LEU A 704 -3.03 -33.34 -6.84
CA LEU A 704 -3.48 -31.96 -6.98
C LEU A 704 -4.75 -31.90 -7.84
N PRO A 705 -5.78 -31.12 -7.42
CA PRO A 705 -5.78 -30.23 -6.28
C PRO A 705 -6.25 -30.84 -4.94
N GLU A 706 -6.64 -32.07 -4.87
CA GLU A 706 -7.35 -32.71 -3.76
C GLU A 706 -6.57 -32.65 -2.43
N ASP A 707 -5.24 -32.82 -2.49
CA ASP A 707 -4.39 -32.86 -1.29
C ASP A 707 -3.98 -31.47 -0.78
N ILE A 708 -4.29 -30.39 -1.49
CA ILE A 708 -3.83 -29.05 -1.09
C ILE A 708 -4.37 -28.67 0.29
N SER A 709 -5.69 -28.64 0.45
CA SER A 709 -6.30 -28.27 1.72
C SER A 709 -5.97 -29.28 2.84
N PRO A 710 -6.10 -30.60 2.64
CA PRO A 710 -5.75 -31.58 3.69
C PRO A 710 -4.32 -31.45 4.20
N LEU A 711 -3.34 -31.27 3.32
CA LEU A 711 -1.93 -31.14 3.73
C LEU A 711 -1.68 -29.82 4.47
N VAL A 712 -2.26 -28.71 4.03
CA VAL A 712 -2.16 -27.42 4.73
C VAL A 712 -2.80 -27.51 6.11
N GLN A 713 -4.04 -28.03 6.21
CA GLN A 713 -4.71 -28.18 7.50
C GLN A 713 -3.91 -29.11 8.45
N LYS A 714 -3.34 -30.19 7.93
CA LYS A 714 -2.52 -31.11 8.73
C LYS A 714 -1.27 -30.44 9.29
N VAL A 715 -0.63 -29.52 8.55
CA VAL A 715 0.58 -28.85 9.01
C VAL A 715 0.27 -27.66 9.92
N TYR A 716 -0.77 -26.88 9.62
CA TYR A 716 -1.10 -25.65 10.36
C TYR A 716 -2.17 -25.82 11.45
N GLY A 717 -2.90 -26.93 11.46
CA GLY A 717 -3.96 -27.23 12.42
C GLY A 717 -3.54 -28.13 13.58
N TRP A 718 -2.34 -27.98 14.13
CA TRP A 718 -1.80 -28.90 15.16
C TRP A 718 -2.62 -28.96 16.45
N GLU A 719 -3.45 -27.99 16.77
CA GLU A 719 -4.37 -28.01 17.92
C GLU A 719 -5.54 -28.98 17.74
N GLN A 720 -5.82 -29.41 16.50
CA GLN A 720 -6.88 -30.36 16.14
C GLN A 720 -6.33 -31.73 15.73
N ALA A 721 -5.02 -31.95 15.86
CA ALA A 721 -4.29 -32.95 15.11
C ALA A 721 -4.50 -34.38 15.59
N ASP A 722 -4.69 -35.28 14.62
CA ASP A 722 -4.21 -36.66 14.68
C ASP A 722 -2.71 -36.65 15.01
N ALA A 723 -2.35 -37.29 16.09
CA ALA A 723 -1.05 -37.18 16.71
C ALA A 723 0.08 -37.56 15.76
N LEU A 724 0.83 -36.58 15.31
CA LEU A 724 2.24 -36.82 14.97
C LEU A 724 2.94 -37.25 16.26
N PRO A 725 3.89 -38.19 16.22
CA PRO A 725 4.58 -38.63 17.43
C PRO A 725 5.22 -37.43 18.12
N GLU A 726 4.65 -37.04 19.24
CA GLU A 726 5.18 -35.94 20.04
C GLU A 726 6.46 -36.45 20.77
N THR A 727 7.53 -35.73 20.60
CA THR A 727 8.77 -35.91 21.29
C THR A 727 9.06 -34.64 22.09
N GLU A 728 9.89 -34.75 23.16
CA GLU A 728 10.32 -33.59 23.92
C GLU A 728 10.93 -32.51 23.03
N ARG A 729 11.59 -32.90 21.95
CA ARG A 729 12.15 -31.99 20.95
C ARG A 729 11.08 -31.28 20.14
N SER A 730 10.03 -31.99 19.67
CA SER A 730 8.94 -31.37 18.91
C SER A 730 8.11 -30.43 19.76
N GLU A 731 7.87 -30.73 21.03
CA GLU A 731 7.24 -29.81 21.98
C GLU A 731 8.08 -28.56 22.21
N GLY A 732 9.40 -28.70 22.32
CA GLY A 732 10.32 -27.56 22.42
C GLY A 732 10.23 -26.63 21.20
N MET A 733 10.21 -27.19 19.98
CA MET A 733 10.05 -26.43 18.73
C MET A 733 8.70 -25.71 18.66
N CYS A 734 7.60 -26.37 19.08
CA CYS A 734 6.26 -25.80 19.12
C CYS A 734 6.21 -24.58 20.06
N LYS A 735 6.66 -24.74 21.30
CA LYS A 735 6.70 -23.66 22.31
C LYS A 735 7.55 -22.48 21.84
N ALA A 736 8.71 -22.74 21.22
CA ALA A 736 9.55 -21.68 20.66
C ALA A 736 8.85 -20.93 19.50
N TYR A 737 8.15 -21.65 18.63
CA TYR A 737 7.38 -21.07 17.56
C TYR A 737 6.22 -20.18 18.09
N GLU A 738 5.42 -20.70 19.02
CA GLU A 738 4.30 -19.96 19.62
C GLU A 738 4.79 -18.70 20.34
N PHE A 739 5.90 -18.80 21.07
CA PHE A 739 6.51 -17.65 21.73
C PHE A 739 6.97 -16.60 20.72
N ALA A 740 7.63 -17.01 19.63
CA ALA A 740 8.05 -16.09 18.56
C ALA A 740 6.84 -15.41 17.88
N GLN A 741 5.75 -16.15 17.63
CA GLN A 741 4.52 -15.59 17.09
C GLN A 741 3.88 -14.55 18.03
N ALA A 742 3.83 -14.86 19.33
CA ALA A 742 3.32 -13.95 20.36
C ALA A 742 4.13 -12.65 20.42
N GLN A 743 5.46 -12.75 20.41
CA GLN A 743 6.36 -11.58 20.39
C GLN A 743 6.16 -10.70 19.15
N ARG A 744 5.98 -11.32 17.96
CA ARG A 744 5.69 -10.57 16.73
C ARG A 744 4.37 -9.82 16.83
N LYS A 745 3.33 -10.47 17.34
CA LYS A 745 2.02 -9.83 17.57
C LYS A 745 2.11 -8.66 18.56
N GLU A 746 2.88 -8.81 19.63
CA GLU A 746 3.11 -7.77 20.64
C GLU A 746 3.86 -6.56 20.04
N ARG A 747 4.93 -6.80 19.27
CA ARG A 747 5.64 -5.71 18.57
C ARG A 747 4.73 -4.96 17.62
N ALA A 748 3.88 -5.66 16.85
CA ALA A 748 2.92 -5.03 15.96
C ALA A 748 1.92 -4.14 16.71
N GLN A 749 1.52 -4.54 17.93
CA GLN A 749 0.53 -3.79 18.72
C GLN A 749 0.98 -2.36 19.04
N ALA A 750 2.27 -2.08 19.14
CA ALA A 750 2.83 -0.77 19.44
C ALA A 750 2.54 0.31 18.37
N TYR A 751 2.28 -0.11 17.14
CA TYR A 751 2.07 0.79 16.00
C TYR A 751 0.61 0.88 15.56
N LEU A 752 -0.29 0.06 16.11
CA LEU A 752 -1.68 -0.01 15.67
C LEU A 752 -2.50 1.21 16.10
N VAL A 753 -3.33 1.71 15.20
CA VAL A 753 -4.47 2.56 15.59
C VAL A 753 -5.43 1.76 16.49
N LEU A 754 -6.20 2.44 17.33
CA LEU A 754 -7.20 1.75 18.16
C LEU A 754 -8.31 1.11 17.29
N GLN A 755 -9.06 0.19 17.91
CA GLN A 755 -10.25 -0.40 17.28
C GLN A 755 -11.34 0.67 17.10
N PRO A 756 -12.25 0.48 16.12
CA PRO A 756 -13.40 1.37 15.99
C PRO A 756 -14.22 1.43 17.28
N GLU A 757 -14.52 2.64 17.74
CA GLU A 757 -15.32 2.88 18.93
C GLU A 757 -16.62 3.64 18.62
N VAL A 758 -17.70 3.26 19.28
CA VAL A 758 -19.02 3.86 19.11
C VAL A 758 -19.48 4.45 20.44
N HIS A 759 -19.44 5.76 20.57
CA HIS A 759 -19.78 6.50 21.80
C HIS A 759 -20.87 7.56 21.57
N LYS A 760 -22.05 7.17 21.08
CA LYS A 760 -23.19 8.11 20.85
C LYS A 760 -23.73 8.80 22.11
N ARG A 761 -23.23 8.48 23.32
CA ARG A 761 -23.88 8.90 24.58
C ARG A 761 -23.40 10.22 25.17
N PHE A 762 -22.27 10.78 24.70
CA PHE A 762 -21.69 11.96 25.34
C PHE A 762 -21.31 13.04 24.31
N LYS A 763 -22.12 14.11 24.24
CA LYS A 763 -21.87 15.27 23.36
C LYS A 763 -20.51 15.96 23.55
N GLN A 764 -19.83 15.70 24.66
CA GLN A 764 -18.55 16.36 25.01
C GLN A 764 -17.33 15.47 24.81
N LEU A 765 -17.49 14.20 24.44
CA LEU A 765 -16.37 13.29 24.29
C LEU A 765 -15.67 13.53 22.94
N ASN A 766 -14.35 13.76 23.00
CA ASN A 766 -13.48 13.74 21.83
C ASN A 766 -13.02 12.31 21.61
N THR A 767 -13.54 11.62 20.60
CA THR A 767 -13.24 10.22 20.32
C THR A 767 -11.97 10.05 19.46
N LEU A 768 -11.45 11.13 18.87
CA LEU A 768 -10.16 11.11 18.17
C LEU A 768 -8.98 11.26 19.14
N ASP A 769 -9.22 11.80 20.36
CA ASP A 769 -8.20 11.86 21.39
C ASP A 769 -7.75 10.45 21.77
N GLY A 770 -6.45 10.19 21.72
CA GLY A 770 -5.89 8.88 22.01
C GLY A 770 -6.05 7.82 20.89
N TRP A 771 -6.82 8.07 19.82
CA TRP A 771 -6.95 7.11 18.70
C TRP A 771 -5.61 6.74 18.08
N MET A 772 -4.71 7.69 18.00
CA MET A 772 -3.32 7.52 17.54
C MET A 772 -2.36 7.51 18.74
N GLN A 773 -2.59 6.63 19.72
CA GLN A 773 -1.77 6.58 20.94
C GLN A 773 -0.30 6.24 20.63
N ASN A 774 0.59 6.96 21.32
CA ASN A 774 1.99 6.61 21.64
C ASN A 774 3.04 6.70 20.55
N VAL A 775 2.83 7.38 19.46
CA VAL A 775 3.87 7.25 18.46
C VAL A 775 4.49 8.58 18.12
N GLY A 776 5.76 8.73 18.47
CA GLY A 776 6.58 9.86 18.06
C GLY A 776 6.66 9.95 16.54
N ALA A 777 6.55 11.15 16.02
CA ALA A 777 6.72 11.61 14.64
C ALA A 777 6.67 10.54 13.55
N HIS A 778 5.54 10.41 12.88
CA HIS A 778 5.37 9.38 11.88
C HIS A 778 5.31 9.98 10.50
N SER A 779 6.48 9.95 9.85
CA SER A 779 6.57 10.12 8.40
C SER A 779 6.03 8.86 7.70
N ASP A 780 5.51 8.99 6.48
CA ASP A 780 5.14 7.84 5.64
C ASP A 780 6.29 6.82 5.49
N ALA A 781 7.54 7.29 5.52
CA ALA A 781 8.72 6.45 5.46
C ALA A 781 8.87 5.56 6.70
N ALA A 782 8.65 6.11 7.91
CA ALA A 782 8.68 5.36 9.15
C ALA A 782 7.53 4.34 9.22
N ALA A 783 6.33 4.72 8.79
CA ALA A 783 5.19 3.82 8.72
C ALA A 783 5.44 2.65 7.75
N ARG A 784 6.00 2.93 6.57
CA ARG A 784 6.40 1.87 5.61
C ARG A 784 7.44 0.91 6.20
N ALA A 785 8.42 1.45 6.93
CA ALA A 785 9.41 0.62 7.62
C ALA A 785 8.78 -0.24 8.73
N ALA A 786 7.72 0.24 9.38
CA ALA A 786 7.01 -0.48 10.44
C ALA A 786 5.99 -1.51 9.93
N VAL A 787 5.65 -1.56 8.63
CA VAL A 787 4.68 -2.53 8.09
C VAL A 787 5.19 -3.97 8.13
N ARG A 788 6.49 -4.19 8.02
CA ARG A 788 7.11 -5.51 7.97
C ARG A 788 8.03 -5.74 9.15
N ASP A 789 7.91 -6.95 9.77
CA ASP A 789 8.78 -7.37 10.87
C ASP A 789 10.12 -7.87 10.30
N GLY A 790 11.16 -7.13 10.48
CA GLY A 790 12.51 -7.55 10.03
C GLY A 790 13.56 -6.47 10.22
N ASP A 791 14.81 -6.86 10.06
CA ASP A 791 15.90 -5.90 10.00
C ASP A 791 15.67 -4.92 8.84
N PRO A 792 16.04 -3.66 8.99
CA PRO A 792 15.95 -2.68 7.92
C PRO A 792 16.61 -3.18 6.63
N SER A 793 15.94 -3.06 5.51
CA SER A 793 16.56 -3.36 4.22
C SER A 793 17.15 -2.10 3.62
N VAL A 794 18.43 -2.14 3.33
CA VAL A 794 19.11 -1.04 2.65
C VAL A 794 19.00 -1.26 1.15
N GLU A 795 18.38 -0.30 0.45
CA GLU A 795 18.36 -0.25 -1.01
C GLU A 795 19.36 0.80 -1.47
N VAL A 796 20.07 0.52 -2.56
CA VAL A 796 21.08 1.41 -3.13
C VAL A 796 20.93 1.48 -4.64
N LEU A 797 21.31 2.60 -5.22
CA LEU A 797 21.55 2.75 -6.65
C LEU A 797 22.97 2.31 -6.94
N VAL A 798 23.18 1.40 -7.90
CA VAL A 798 24.52 0.87 -8.20
C VAL A 798 25.06 1.52 -9.46
N MET A 799 26.21 2.17 -9.33
CA MET A 799 26.93 2.81 -10.45
C MET A 799 28.40 2.38 -10.42
N GLN A 800 29.12 2.58 -11.51
CA GLN A 800 30.55 2.32 -11.61
C GLN A 800 31.34 3.61 -11.47
N ARG A 801 32.40 3.62 -10.65
CA ARG A 801 33.41 4.66 -10.61
C ARG A 801 34.68 4.17 -11.29
N ARG A 802 35.13 4.88 -12.32
CA ARG A 802 36.40 4.58 -12.99
C ARG A 802 37.59 5.20 -12.27
N ALA A 803 38.83 4.77 -12.63
CA ALA A 803 40.06 5.27 -12.03
C ALA A 803 40.27 6.78 -12.19
N ASP A 804 39.72 7.40 -13.25
CA ASP A 804 39.72 8.84 -13.46
C ASP A 804 38.69 9.62 -12.63
N GLY A 805 37.89 8.91 -11.80
CA GLY A 805 36.86 9.46 -10.94
C GLY A 805 35.50 9.65 -11.62
N SER A 806 35.38 9.40 -12.92
CA SER A 806 34.11 9.52 -13.65
C SER A 806 33.12 8.46 -13.24
N ILE A 807 31.83 8.83 -13.22
CA ILE A 807 30.73 7.93 -12.86
C ILE A 807 30.06 7.42 -14.14
N HIS A 808 29.82 6.13 -14.17
CA HIS A 808 29.26 5.41 -15.32
C HIS A 808 28.13 4.46 -14.90
N PHE A 809 27.23 4.16 -15.83
CA PHE A 809 26.42 2.96 -15.73
C PHE A 809 27.31 1.71 -15.82
N LEU A 810 26.81 0.56 -15.34
CA LEU A 810 27.54 -0.70 -15.52
C LEU A 810 27.73 -0.98 -17.02
N PRO A 811 28.78 -1.72 -17.42
CA PRO A 811 29.17 -1.88 -18.83
C PRO A 811 28.05 -2.33 -19.78
N TRP A 812 27.10 -3.09 -19.31
CA TRP A 812 25.94 -3.60 -20.09
C TRP A 812 24.66 -2.78 -19.88
N GLN A 813 24.65 -1.82 -18.96
CA GLN A 813 23.55 -0.89 -18.74
C GLN A 813 23.87 0.41 -19.48
N GLU A 814 22.93 0.94 -20.26
CA GLU A 814 23.11 2.19 -21.04
C GLU A 814 24.48 2.27 -21.80
N ASN A 815 24.98 1.10 -22.26
CA ASN A 815 26.31 0.95 -22.91
C ASN A 815 27.47 1.48 -22.06
N GLY A 816 27.39 1.45 -20.73
CA GLY A 816 28.41 1.96 -19.84
C GLY A 816 28.63 3.48 -19.95
N ARG A 817 27.61 4.21 -20.34
CA ARG A 817 27.66 5.67 -20.56
C ARG A 817 28.03 6.40 -19.28
N ALA A 818 28.86 7.47 -19.44
CA ALA A 818 29.21 8.37 -18.35
C ALA A 818 28.04 9.27 -17.96
N VAL A 819 27.95 9.61 -16.67
CA VAL A 819 26.98 10.57 -16.12
C VAL A 819 27.72 11.64 -15.33
N ALA A 820 27.32 12.89 -15.50
CA ALA A 820 27.90 14.00 -14.73
C ALA A 820 27.60 13.84 -13.24
N SER A 821 28.61 14.02 -12.39
CA SER A 821 28.48 13.92 -10.93
C SER A 821 28.41 15.28 -10.23
N ASP A 822 28.83 16.33 -10.94
CA ASP A 822 28.97 17.71 -10.43
C ASP A 822 27.75 18.61 -10.68
N GLN A 823 26.76 18.14 -11.42
CA GLN A 823 25.48 18.81 -11.71
C GLN A 823 24.29 17.86 -11.58
N PRO A 824 23.07 18.39 -11.35
CA PRO A 824 21.87 17.56 -11.33
C PRO A 824 21.69 16.84 -12.67
N PRO A 825 21.43 15.53 -12.67
CA PRO A 825 21.18 14.80 -13.91
C PRO A 825 19.92 15.33 -14.62
N GLN A 826 19.92 15.28 -15.94
CA GLN A 826 18.69 15.54 -16.70
C GLN A 826 17.59 14.54 -16.31
N PRO A 827 16.31 14.87 -16.46
CA PRO A 827 15.20 14.02 -16.03
C PRO A 827 15.28 12.57 -16.57
N GLU A 828 15.69 12.41 -17.82
CA GLU A 828 15.88 11.10 -18.46
C GLU A 828 17.01 10.30 -17.79
N ASP A 829 18.15 10.96 -17.54
CA ASP A 829 19.28 10.34 -16.85
C ASP A 829 18.94 10.02 -15.39
N ALA A 830 18.25 10.92 -14.70
CA ALA A 830 17.78 10.69 -13.34
C ALA A 830 16.87 9.46 -13.25
N LEU A 831 15.99 9.27 -14.24
CA LEU A 831 15.13 8.10 -14.33
C LEU A 831 15.95 6.81 -14.54
N GLN A 832 16.92 6.82 -15.44
CA GLN A 832 17.78 5.65 -15.70
C GLN A 832 18.67 5.32 -14.50
N ILE A 833 19.19 6.34 -13.80
CA ILE A 833 19.94 6.16 -12.54
C ILE A 833 19.02 5.57 -11.47
N ALA A 834 17.82 6.10 -11.28
CA ALA A 834 16.85 5.59 -10.29
C ALA A 834 16.46 4.13 -10.54
N ARG A 835 16.52 3.66 -11.80
CA ARG A 835 16.32 2.26 -12.18
C ARG A 835 17.47 1.33 -11.76
N GLN A 836 18.68 1.86 -11.46
CA GLN A 836 19.83 1.04 -11.03
C GLN A 836 19.70 0.58 -9.57
N LYS A 837 18.48 0.39 -9.09
CA LYS A 837 18.17 0.02 -7.72
C LYS A 837 18.48 -1.44 -7.43
N LEU A 838 19.09 -1.68 -6.28
CA LEU A 838 19.45 -2.99 -5.78
C LEU A 838 19.24 -3.05 -4.26
N ARG A 839 18.69 -4.14 -3.78
CA ARG A 839 18.57 -4.41 -2.35
C ARG A 839 19.81 -5.13 -1.83
N LEU A 840 20.48 -4.52 -0.86
CA LEU A 840 21.64 -5.14 -0.22
C LEU A 840 21.23 -6.42 0.58
N PRO A 841 22.15 -7.39 0.70
CA PRO A 841 21.95 -8.57 1.54
C PRO A 841 21.56 -8.23 2.99
N ALA A 842 20.74 -9.08 3.62
CA ALA A 842 20.20 -8.86 4.96
C ALA A 842 21.27 -8.61 6.04
N VAL A 843 22.52 -9.05 5.83
CA VAL A 843 23.63 -8.80 6.73
C VAL A 843 23.94 -7.31 6.91
N PHE A 844 23.65 -6.48 5.90
CA PHE A 844 23.85 -5.02 5.93
C PHE A 844 22.73 -4.28 6.65
N GLY A 845 21.55 -4.88 6.78
CA GLY A 845 20.40 -4.33 7.49
C GLY A 845 20.38 -4.67 8.98
N LYS A 846 21.32 -5.42 9.50
CA LYS A 846 21.36 -5.75 10.93
C LYS A 846 21.48 -4.50 11.79
N VAL A 847 20.73 -4.43 12.90
CA VAL A 847 20.64 -3.27 13.80
C VAL A 847 22.00 -2.71 14.22
N TRP A 848 22.98 -3.61 14.46
CA TRP A 848 24.34 -3.19 14.86
C TRP A 848 25.24 -2.73 13.70
N LYS A 849 24.78 -2.87 12.43
CA LYS A 849 25.58 -2.60 11.23
C LYS A 849 24.96 -1.55 10.33
N VAL A 850 23.65 -1.43 10.31
CA VAL A 850 22.90 -0.59 9.37
C VAL A 850 23.31 0.88 9.43
N ASP A 851 23.54 1.42 10.63
CA ASP A 851 23.97 2.82 10.80
C ASP A 851 25.38 3.08 10.24
N GLU A 852 26.27 2.10 10.31
CA GLU A 852 27.60 2.18 9.71
C GLU A 852 27.51 2.15 8.18
N VAL A 853 26.68 1.26 7.64
CA VAL A 853 26.43 1.13 6.21
C VAL A 853 25.87 2.44 5.64
N ILE A 854 24.82 2.98 6.27
CA ILE A 854 24.19 4.24 5.83
C ILE A 854 25.18 5.39 5.90
N ARG A 855 25.88 5.57 7.03
CA ARG A 855 26.87 6.65 7.18
C ARG A 855 27.97 6.60 6.13
N LYS A 856 28.45 5.40 5.77
CA LYS A 856 29.48 5.25 4.74
C LYS A 856 28.95 5.62 3.36
N LEU A 857 27.77 5.12 2.96
CA LEU A 857 27.15 5.45 1.70
C LEU A 857 26.82 6.95 1.59
N GLU A 858 26.30 7.56 2.65
CA GLU A 858 26.07 9.01 2.69
C GLU A 858 27.36 9.84 2.56
N ALA A 859 28.45 9.40 3.20
CA ALA A 859 29.74 10.09 3.11
C ALA A 859 30.28 10.04 1.67
N ASP A 860 30.19 8.87 1.02
CA ASP A 860 30.58 8.69 -0.38
C ASP A 860 29.72 9.57 -1.31
N ASN A 861 28.40 9.65 -1.07
CA ASN A 861 27.48 10.50 -1.83
C ASN A 861 27.79 11.99 -1.65
N ARG A 862 28.03 12.45 -0.44
CA ARG A 862 28.37 13.86 -0.17
C ARG A 862 29.67 14.29 -0.83
N SER A 863 30.65 13.41 -0.92
CA SER A 863 31.96 13.71 -1.50
C SER A 863 31.99 13.75 -3.03
N GLY A 864 31.06 13.11 -3.72
CA GLY A 864 31.12 12.96 -5.16
C GLY A 864 29.78 13.13 -5.92
N LEU A 865 28.64 13.06 -5.25
CA LEU A 865 27.30 13.02 -5.88
C LEU A 865 26.30 13.99 -5.22
N ALA A 866 26.80 15.04 -4.55
CA ALA A 866 25.92 15.99 -3.85
C ALA A 866 24.91 16.67 -4.79
N ALA A 867 25.29 16.93 -6.04
CA ALA A 867 24.41 17.52 -7.04
C ALA A 867 23.22 16.62 -7.42
N TRP A 868 23.36 15.30 -7.33
CA TRP A 868 22.28 14.36 -7.63
C TRP A 868 21.12 14.49 -6.63
N GLN A 869 21.39 14.91 -5.39
CA GLN A 869 20.37 15.12 -4.37
C GLN A 869 19.42 16.29 -4.68
N LEU A 870 19.74 17.12 -5.67
CA LEU A 870 18.87 18.19 -6.16
C LEU A 870 17.80 17.64 -7.15
N SER A 871 17.99 16.43 -7.68
CA SER A 871 16.97 15.77 -8.53
C SER A 871 15.87 15.15 -7.65
N PRO A 872 14.58 15.41 -7.93
CA PRO A 872 13.47 14.82 -7.17
C PRO A 872 13.48 13.29 -7.14
N LEU A 873 13.96 12.63 -8.20
CA LEU A 873 14.00 11.17 -8.31
C LEU A 873 15.17 10.55 -7.54
N LEU A 874 16.21 11.33 -7.23
CA LEU A 874 17.44 10.85 -6.57
C LEU A 874 17.60 11.39 -5.15
N HIS A 875 16.70 12.28 -4.74
CA HIS A 875 16.73 12.88 -3.41
C HIS A 875 16.56 11.83 -2.31
N GLY A 876 17.53 11.74 -1.41
CA GLY A 876 17.54 10.75 -0.32
C GLY A 876 17.98 9.33 -0.73
N GLU A 877 18.24 9.07 -2.02
CA GLU A 877 18.74 7.78 -2.47
C GLU A 877 20.23 7.61 -2.15
N LEU A 878 20.61 6.40 -1.75
CA LEU A 878 21.99 6.01 -1.45
C LEU A 878 22.60 5.37 -2.70
N VAL A 879 23.83 5.74 -3.05
CA VAL A 879 24.53 5.20 -4.21
C VAL A 879 25.71 4.35 -3.76
N LEU A 880 25.76 3.10 -4.23
CA LEU A 880 26.90 2.21 -4.11
C LEU A 880 27.75 2.32 -5.37
N LEU A 881 28.99 2.78 -5.22
CA LEU A 881 29.94 2.91 -6.33
C LEU A 881 30.86 1.68 -6.38
N LEU A 882 30.75 0.92 -7.46
CA LEU A 882 31.62 -0.19 -7.76
C LEU A 882 32.85 0.32 -8.54
N ASP A 883 33.99 -0.32 -8.34
CA ASP A 883 35.23 -0.05 -9.11
C ASP A 883 35.19 -0.63 -10.53
N GLU A 884 36.31 -0.60 -11.24
CA GLU A 884 36.43 -1.16 -12.60
C GLU A 884 36.27 -2.68 -12.65
N ASN A 885 36.53 -3.38 -11.56
CA ASN A 885 36.31 -4.81 -11.39
C ASN A 885 34.89 -5.16 -10.94
N LEU A 886 34.04 -4.15 -10.80
CA LEU A 886 32.68 -4.26 -10.25
C LEU A 886 32.66 -4.73 -8.79
N THR A 887 33.67 -4.32 -8.02
CA THR A 887 33.79 -4.59 -6.58
C THR A 887 33.63 -3.33 -5.75
N ALA A 888 33.25 -3.46 -4.50
CA ALA A 888 33.20 -2.40 -3.50
C ALA A 888 33.41 -2.97 -2.09
N TYR A 889 33.91 -2.14 -1.19
CA TYR A 889 34.08 -2.48 0.23
C TYR A 889 33.08 -1.71 1.08
N LEU A 890 32.22 -2.42 1.80
CA LEU A 890 31.18 -1.81 2.63
C LEU A 890 31.09 -2.53 3.99
N ALA A 891 31.35 -1.80 5.08
CA ALA A 891 31.20 -2.28 6.44
C ALA A 891 31.88 -3.65 6.69
N GLY A 892 33.19 -3.82 6.29
CA GLY A 892 33.99 -5.03 6.49
C GLY A 892 33.60 -6.21 5.61
N MET A 893 32.90 -5.94 4.50
CA MET A 893 32.55 -6.95 3.49
C MET A 893 33.01 -6.46 2.12
N GLU A 894 33.60 -7.36 1.34
CA GLU A 894 33.81 -7.18 -0.08
C GLU A 894 32.52 -7.57 -0.82
N LEU A 895 32.05 -6.67 -1.66
CA LEU A 895 30.90 -6.84 -2.54
C LEU A 895 31.40 -7.01 -3.96
N CYS A 896 30.82 -7.93 -4.72
CA CYS A 896 31.09 -8.07 -6.14
C CYS A 896 29.76 -8.24 -6.88
N TYR A 897 29.57 -7.52 -7.97
CA TYR A 897 28.40 -7.65 -8.83
C TYR A 897 28.77 -8.19 -10.19
N ASP A 898 28.12 -9.27 -10.59
CA ASP A 898 28.23 -9.78 -11.94
C ASP A 898 26.86 -10.05 -12.57
N ARG A 899 26.82 -10.08 -13.90
CA ARG A 899 25.56 -10.24 -14.63
C ARG A 899 24.96 -11.66 -14.46
N GLU A 900 25.73 -12.67 -14.13
CA GLU A 900 25.26 -14.05 -14.04
C GLU A 900 24.73 -14.40 -12.66
N ASN A 901 25.39 -13.94 -11.60
CA ASN A 901 25.10 -14.32 -10.23
C ASN A 901 24.46 -13.17 -9.40
N GLY A 902 24.42 -11.93 -9.97
CA GLY A 902 23.99 -10.75 -9.22
C GLY A 902 25.01 -10.33 -8.16
N LEU A 903 24.55 -9.69 -7.10
CA LEU A 903 25.41 -9.27 -6.00
C LEU A 903 25.82 -10.47 -5.14
N THR A 904 27.14 -10.64 -5.00
CA THR A 904 27.77 -11.58 -4.05
C THR A 904 28.54 -10.78 -2.99
N TYR A 905 28.80 -11.38 -1.86
CA TYR A 905 29.58 -10.77 -0.79
C TYR A 905 30.37 -11.81 -0.01
N GLN A 906 31.55 -11.40 0.44
CA GLN A 906 32.40 -12.19 1.33
C GLN A 906 32.97 -11.31 2.44
N LYS A 907 33.30 -11.94 3.57
CA LYS A 907 33.97 -11.22 4.66
C LYS A 907 35.40 -10.95 4.22
N GLU A 908 35.90 -9.74 4.48
CA GLU A 908 37.31 -9.39 4.27
C GLU A 908 38.19 -10.37 5.07
N GLU A 909 39.07 -11.11 4.40
CA GLU A 909 40.12 -11.88 5.09
C GLU A 909 41.13 -10.85 5.65
N THR A 910 40.89 -10.44 6.88
CA THR A 910 41.95 -9.74 7.61
C THR A 910 43.06 -10.76 7.84
N ASP A 911 44.21 -10.49 7.22
CA ASP A 911 45.48 -11.17 7.46
C ASP A 911 45.97 -10.80 8.88
N GLU A 912 45.24 -11.26 9.91
CA GLU A 912 45.71 -11.33 11.29
C GLU A 912 45.85 -12.79 11.68
N GLY A 913 47.01 -13.27 11.29
CA GLY A 913 47.58 -14.45 11.93
C GLY A 913 47.55 -14.30 13.45
N ASP A 914 47.11 -15.33 14.10
CA ASP A 914 47.34 -15.67 15.49
C ASP A 914 47.36 -14.52 16.52
N ARG A 915 46.32 -14.45 17.38
CA ARG A 915 46.57 -14.47 18.83
C ARG A 915 45.28 -14.62 19.64
N ILE A 916 45.21 -15.83 20.23
CA ILE A 916 44.55 -16.32 21.46
C ILE A 916 43.02 -16.40 21.39
#